data_7f112163ae44cf442443915ce38c5968
#
_entry.id   7f112163ae44cf442443915ce38c5968
#
_cell.length_a   1.000
_cell.length_b   1.000
_cell.length_c   1.000
_cell.angle_alpha   90.00
_cell.angle_beta   90.00
_cell.angle_gamma   90.00
#
_symmetry.space_group_name_H-M   'P 1'
#
loop_
_entity.id
_entity.type
_entity.pdbx_description
1 polymer ?
#
loop_
_entity_poly.entity_id
_entity_poly.type
_entity_poly.pdbx_seq_one_letter_code
_entity_poly.pdbx_strand_id
1 'polypeptide(L)'
;IDSTTTKPIEYASVSLVDLEHNELVTGGLTDKNGILNITGIPLGKYVAVIEFIGYKKKEISPINLFPGEGSGIRYDLGQIKLSISAVNMEAVEVVGDESVFIQTIDKKIFNVGRDLSSSGGSGSDVLRKIPSVDVDIDGVVSIAGDANVTILVDGKRSGRTGSGRRGEVENIPASMIEKVEVITNPSAKYDPDGVGGIINIVLKRGVLDGFNGNISAMQGQYNQKNLNGNVNYRTDKLNLFTGANFRTGDRIGDGVRQFQYAYSNRTDSLFQNTSRTRTPDNLGFRIGGDYYPTKASTLGYTLDIAEHKELTEEEFYYTANTQDRALVDTEFHTTEHDDGQHIDHALTYENKFDSQEQLLKAYVSFSHEIDDVHEHGGSETEHHSVDRENETNAMEHNDNWTLSIDYEDEFRDNLAIEVGAKTTLRDFGTDLNYLGQEYENDYNEDIYAAYLVTRYDITDRFGLKVGVRLEQVETKAALGGPTEHDSTNIITKIFDDAIEQSPFDNPYSKVYPSAFLLYKLTENQNLQFGYSKKVNRPNRRTLSPFPRSTQDLTRLRNGNPYLRPEYSDVMELTFSSNSRKLNLNLSTSYKNTSDVIMWWDRDYVTFDSTTYELLTAGNAENSKSTNISGNIMYRPMPLASIMIWGYGWNSETSDKGESDFNGNSRGVGFGGRLTLNIPTVARLELSGNGRGKMKITTGTIPANFRVNLALQKSFLQNRLSVTAKINDIFDSGKFIIDTSNEVTNSITQESYTQYMYAERQRQKRNASIVLNYNFGKQQKRKWDRSNFSGRSGGMGGGGMDMDY
;
A
#
# COMPACT_ATOMS: atom_id res chain seq x y z
N ILE A 1 -51.11 3.08 23.50
CA ILE A 1 -50.47 1.99 24.23
C ILE A 1 -49.98 0.92 23.25
N ASP A 2 -48.96 0.17 23.65
CA ASP A 2 -48.51 -1.03 22.93
C ASP A 2 -49.59 -2.15 23.00
N SER A 3 -49.95 -2.73 21.85
CA SER A 3 -51.00 -3.76 21.77
C SER A 3 -50.66 -5.07 22.44
N THR A 4 -49.36 -5.35 22.67
CA THR A 4 -48.87 -6.64 23.24
C THR A 4 -48.58 -6.50 24.73
N THR A 5 -47.88 -5.43 25.12
CA THR A 5 -47.45 -5.22 26.51
C THR A 5 -48.40 -4.36 27.33
N THR A 6 -49.40 -3.71 26.70
CA THR A 6 -50.31 -2.74 27.27
C THR A 6 -49.65 -1.54 27.95
N LYS A 7 -48.36 -1.32 27.78
CA LYS A 7 -47.61 -0.19 28.32
C LYS A 7 -47.91 1.09 27.54
N PRO A 8 -47.93 2.26 28.22
CA PRO A 8 -48.06 3.55 27.54
C PRO A 8 -46.84 3.75 26.59
N ILE A 9 -47.08 4.41 25.46
CA ILE A 9 -46.05 4.80 24.49
C ILE A 9 -45.86 6.31 24.63
N GLU A 10 -44.71 6.71 25.14
CA GLU A 10 -44.28 8.10 25.25
C GLU A 10 -43.76 8.59 23.89
N TYR A 11 -43.99 9.87 23.56
CA TYR A 11 -43.60 10.52 22.30
C TYR A 11 -44.21 9.91 21.02
N ALA A 12 -45.32 9.21 21.08
CA ALA A 12 -46.06 8.86 19.87
C ALA A 12 -46.60 10.13 19.21
N SER A 13 -46.38 10.29 17.93
CA SER A 13 -46.86 11.42 17.14
C SER A 13 -48.32 11.18 16.78
N VAL A 14 -49.19 12.19 17.05
CA VAL A 14 -50.57 12.20 16.62
C VAL A 14 -50.80 13.46 15.79
N SER A 15 -51.16 13.29 14.54
CA SER A 15 -51.45 14.36 13.60
C SER A 15 -52.94 14.38 13.31
N LEU A 16 -53.59 15.55 13.35
CA LEU A 16 -54.97 15.74 12.99
C LEU A 16 -55.05 16.41 11.62
N VAL A 17 -55.61 15.70 10.63
CA VAL A 17 -55.70 16.13 9.23
C VAL A 17 -57.17 16.39 8.88
N ASP A 18 -57.46 17.52 8.22
CA ASP A 18 -58.76 17.83 7.69
C ASP A 18 -59.15 16.85 6.57
N LEU A 19 -60.34 16.25 6.68
CA LEU A 19 -60.81 15.21 5.77
C LEU A 19 -61.26 15.76 4.41
N GLU A 20 -61.63 17.05 4.32
CA GLU A 20 -62.10 17.68 3.09
C GLU A 20 -60.93 18.28 2.27
N HIS A 21 -59.94 18.84 2.97
CA HIS A 21 -58.82 19.55 2.34
C HIS A 21 -57.53 18.73 2.33
N ASN A 22 -57.44 17.62 3.09
CA ASN A 22 -56.23 16.78 3.28
C ASN A 22 -55.00 17.58 3.78
N GLU A 23 -55.25 18.60 4.63
CA GLU A 23 -54.23 19.45 5.21
C GLU A 23 -54.04 19.16 6.71
N LEU A 24 -52.81 19.23 7.19
CA LEU A 24 -52.50 19.10 8.60
C LEU A 24 -53.00 20.31 9.37
N VAL A 25 -53.94 20.10 10.27
CA VAL A 25 -54.52 21.16 11.08
C VAL A 25 -53.78 21.39 12.37
N THR A 26 -53.42 20.32 13.08
CA THR A 26 -52.70 20.36 14.36
C THR A 26 -52.16 18.96 14.69
N GLY A 27 -51.35 18.85 15.74
CA GLY A 27 -50.82 17.57 16.23
C GLY A 27 -50.02 17.75 17.52
N GLY A 28 -49.55 16.65 18.06
CA GLY A 28 -48.73 16.66 19.24
C GLY A 28 -48.10 15.31 19.52
N LEU A 29 -47.34 15.24 20.62
CA LEU A 29 -46.70 14.03 21.09
C LEU A 29 -47.35 13.57 22.41
N THR A 30 -47.49 12.27 22.58
CA THR A 30 -47.96 11.70 23.87
C THR A 30 -46.92 11.90 24.98
N ASP A 31 -47.41 12.13 26.19
CA ASP A 31 -46.62 12.24 27.39
C ASP A 31 -46.10 10.87 27.91
N LYS A 32 -45.41 10.87 29.06
CA LYS A 32 -44.89 9.65 29.73
C LYS A 32 -45.98 8.62 30.09
N ASN A 33 -47.23 9.02 30.17
CA ASN A 33 -48.36 8.14 30.44
C ASN A 33 -49.08 7.71 29.13
N GLY A 34 -48.53 8.09 27.95
CA GLY A 34 -49.14 7.82 26.65
C GLY A 34 -50.39 8.68 26.36
N ILE A 35 -50.53 9.82 27.01
CA ILE A 35 -51.73 10.69 26.91
C ILE A 35 -51.38 11.93 26.06
N LEU A 36 -52.27 12.31 25.16
CA LEU A 36 -52.23 13.57 24.42
C LEU A 36 -53.58 14.28 24.50
N ASN A 37 -53.57 15.56 24.82
CA ASN A 37 -54.71 16.45 24.75
C ASN A 37 -54.42 17.58 23.74
N ILE A 38 -55.27 17.72 22.74
CA ILE A 38 -55.15 18.80 21.74
C ILE A 38 -56.34 19.74 21.94
N THR A 39 -56.05 21.03 22.02
CA THR A 39 -57.06 22.08 22.24
C THR A 39 -57.11 23.10 21.11
N GLY A 40 -58.16 23.84 20.93
CA GLY A 40 -58.26 24.90 19.92
C GLY A 40 -58.46 24.37 18.49
N ILE A 41 -59.04 23.19 18.34
CA ILE A 41 -59.27 22.59 17.02
C ILE A 41 -60.54 23.24 16.41
N PRO A 42 -60.51 23.73 15.17
CA PRO A 42 -61.76 24.26 14.51
C PRO A 42 -62.81 23.17 14.38
N LEU A 43 -64.07 23.59 14.20
CA LEU A 43 -65.15 22.66 13.89
C LEU A 43 -65.00 22.07 12.50
N GLY A 44 -65.18 20.78 12.36
CA GLY A 44 -64.93 20.09 11.07
C GLY A 44 -64.85 18.56 11.15
N LYS A 45 -64.49 17.94 10.06
CA LYS A 45 -64.33 16.49 9.98
C LYS A 45 -62.83 16.19 9.82
N TYR A 46 -62.31 15.30 10.66
CA TYR A 46 -60.86 15.02 10.74
C TYR A 46 -60.55 13.54 10.68
N VAL A 47 -59.28 13.25 10.38
CA VAL A 47 -58.64 11.94 10.61
C VAL A 47 -57.45 12.15 11.58
N ALA A 48 -57.43 11.36 12.64
CA ALA A 48 -56.26 11.29 13.51
C ALA A 48 -55.31 10.21 12.99
N VAL A 49 -54.08 10.62 12.68
CA VAL A 49 -52.99 9.76 12.24
C VAL A 49 -52.03 9.60 13.40
N ILE A 50 -51.86 8.35 13.86
CA ILE A 50 -50.99 8.02 15.00
C ILE A 50 -49.81 7.20 14.51
N GLU A 51 -48.61 7.70 14.78
CA GLU A 51 -47.36 7.09 14.34
C GLU A 51 -46.33 6.99 15.48
N PHE A 52 -45.64 5.87 15.57
CA PHE A 52 -44.47 5.69 16.45
C PHE A 52 -43.48 4.74 15.84
N ILE A 53 -42.20 5.00 16.02
CA ILE A 53 -41.12 4.22 15.44
C ILE A 53 -41.21 2.75 15.88
N GLY A 54 -41.29 1.83 14.90
CA GLY A 54 -41.41 0.39 15.15
C GLY A 54 -42.84 -0.12 15.23
N TYR A 55 -43.88 0.75 15.10
CA TYR A 55 -45.27 0.36 15.13
C TYR A 55 -45.97 0.64 13.79
N LYS A 56 -47.04 -0.09 13.51
CA LYS A 56 -47.90 0.18 12.36
C LYS A 56 -48.60 1.50 12.53
N LYS A 57 -48.57 2.36 11.51
CA LYS A 57 -49.39 3.57 11.43
C LYS A 57 -50.86 3.21 11.67
N LYS A 58 -51.55 3.99 12.49
CA LYS A 58 -52.95 3.82 12.76
C LYS A 58 -53.68 5.10 12.44
N GLU A 59 -54.78 4.96 11.71
CA GLU A 59 -55.69 6.07 11.37
C GLU A 59 -57.05 5.84 12.01
N ILE A 60 -57.61 6.92 12.53
CA ILE A 60 -58.98 6.95 13.11
C ILE A 60 -59.74 8.00 12.37
N SER A 61 -60.78 7.58 11.64
CA SER A 61 -61.61 8.43 10.81
C SER A 61 -63.04 7.85 10.70
N PRO A 62 -64.06 8.68 10.56
CA PRO A 62 -64.02 10.13 10.69
C PRO A 62 -64.16 10.59 12.17
N ILE A 63 -63.50 11.69 12.51
CA ILE A 63 -63.70 12.41 13.77
C ILE A 63 -64.51 13.65 13.45
N ASN A 64 -65.74 13.70 13.94
CA ASN A 64 -66.70 14.79 13.66
C ASN A 64 -66.73 15.73 14.85
N LEU A 65 -66.19 16.92 14.74
CA LEU A 65 -66.23 17.98 15.74
C LEU A 65 -67.26 18.99 15.33
N PHE A 66 -68.54 18.79 15.83
CA PHE A 66 -69.64 19.70 15.62
C PHE A 66 -70.27 20.10 16.97
N PRO A 67 -70.96 21.28 17.07
CA PRO A 67 -71.59 21.70 18.27
C PRO A 67 -72.71 20.73 18.68
N GLY A 68 -72.63 20.14 19.89
CA GLY A 68 -73.73 19.43 20.55
C GLY A 68 -74.32 20.31 21.62
N GLU A 69 -75.55 19.99 22.13
CA GLU A 69 -76.22 20.70 23.26
C GLU A 69 -75.39 20.52 24.55
N GLY A 70 -74.49 21.50 24.87
CA GLY A 70 -73.69 21.55 26.12
C GLY A 70 -72.43 22.36 25.94
N SER A 71 -72.02 23.09 26.97
CA SER A 71 -70.80 23.96 26.97
C SER A 71 -69.52 23.16 26.93
N GLY A 72 -68.93 23.13 25.79
CA GLY A 72 -67.55 22.53 25.55
C GLY A 72 -67.60 21.23 24.79
N ILE A 73 -67.10 21.24 23.56
CA ILE A 73 -66.94 20.04 22.74
C ILE A 73 -65.64 19.35 23.16
N ARG A 74 -65.82 18.18 23.75
CA ARG A 74 -64.67 17.28 24.04
C ARG A 74 -64.92 15.95 23.32
N TYR A 75 -63.97 15.55 22.52
CA TYR A 75 -63.99 14.28 21.80
C TYR A 75 -62.93 13.39 22.38
N ASP A 76 -63.29 12.27 23.00
CA ASP A 76 -62.32 11.31 23.55
C ASP A 76 -62.21 10.13 22.62
N LEU A 77 -61.03 9.94 22.08
CA LEU A 77 -60.68 8.81 21.18
C LEU A 77 -60.47 7.51 21.94
N GLY A 78 -60.48 7.55 23.26
CA GLY A 78 -60.25 6.41 24.12
C GLY A 78 -58.85 5.88 24.03
N GLN A 79 -58.66 4.62 24.39
CA GLN A 79 -57.36 3.97 24.39
C GLN A 79 -57.03 3.38 23.00
N ILE A 80 -56.03 3.91 22.36
CA ILE A 80 -55.59 3.49 21.06
C ILE A 80 -54.44 2.48 21.19
N LYS A 81 -54.59 1.26 20.63
CA LYS A 81 -53.58 0.22 20.62
C LYS A 81 -52.78 0.26 19.31
N LEU A 82 -51.47 0.39 19.43
CA LEU A 82 -50.54 0.29 18.31
C LEU A 82 -49.91 -1.10 18.30
N SER A 83 -49.91 -1.77 17.16
CA SER A 83 -49.27 -3.08 16.97
C SER A 83 -47.86 -2.89 16.38
N ILE A 84 -46.89 -3.68 16.86
CA ILE A 84 -45.56 -3.70 16.34
C ILE A 84 -45.59 -4.00 14.83
N SER A 85 -44.91 -3.21 14.05
CA SER A 85 -44.77 -3.44 12.60
C SER A 85 -43.82 -4.57 12.37
N ALA A 86 -44.31 -5.74 11.94
CA ALA A 86 -43.48 -6.82 11.42
C ALA A 86 -43.04 -6.58 9.97
N VAL A 87 -43.41 -5.47 9.38
CA VAL A 87 -42.91 -5.07 8.06
C VAL A 87 -41.50 -4.57 8.26
N ASN A 88 -40.52 -5.23 7.63
CA ASN A 88 -39.24 -4.64 7.35
C ASN A 88 -39.48 -3.21 6.88
N MET A 89 -39.25 -2.22 7.73
CA MET A 89 -38.99 -0.89 7.25
C MET A 89 -37.82 -1.07 6.29
N GLU A 90 -38.02 -0.84 5.00
CA GLU A 90 -36.93 -0.37 4.19
C GLU A 90 -36.45 0.88 4.92
N ALA A 91 -35.45 0.66 5.76
CA ALA A 91 -34.72 1.78 6.34
C ALA A 91 -34.36 2.63 5.14
N VAL A 92 -34.73 3.89 5.17
CA VAL A 92 -34.07 4.90 4.35
C VAL A 92 -32.62 4.81 4.80
N GLU A 93 -31.86 4.02 4.08
CA GLU A 93 -30.46 3.78 4.31
C GLU A 93 -29.78 5.11 4.01
N VAL A 94 -29.65 5.94 5.02
CA VAL A 94 -28.64 6.99 5.00
C VAL A 94 -27.35 6.22 5.06
N VAL A 95 -26.88 5.77 3.90
CA VAL A 95 -25.56 5.21 3.70
C VAL A 95 -24.60 6.31 4.11
N GLY A 96 -24.23 6.29 5.38
CA GLY A 96 -23.15 7.13 5.88
C GLY A 96 -21.92 6.70 5.09
N ASP A 97 -21.45 7.56 4.19
CA ASP A 97 -20.28 7.32 3.39
C ASP A 97 -19.07 7.13 4.31
N GLU A 98 -18.61 5.90 4.50
CA GLU A 98 -17.30 5.66 5.13
C GLU A 98 -16.25 6.49 4.41
N SER A 99 -15.36 7.10 5.15
CA SER A 99 -14.28 7.89 4.58
C SER A 99 -13.38 6.97 3.75
N VAL A 100 -13.05 7.38 2.53
CA VAL A 100 -12.01 6.72 1.70
C VAL A 100 -10.68 6.75 2.45
N PHE A 101 -10.48 7.74 3.33
CA PHE A 101 -9.28 7.96 4.09
C PHE A 101 -9.61 8.20 5.57
N ILE A 102 -8.97 7.46 6.48
CA ILE A 102 -9.12 7.57 7.93
C ILE A 102 -7.73 7.72 8.54
N GLN A 103 -7.56 8.71 9.42
CA GLN A 103 -6.34 8.87 10.22
C GLN A 103 -6.58 8.33 11.61
N THR A 104 -5.74 7.40 12.05
CA THR A 104 -5.61 6.97 13.45
C THR A 104 -4.32 7.52 14.04
N ILE A 105 -4.03 7.16 15.29
CA ILE A 105 -2.88 7.71 16.01
C ILE A 105 -1.53 7.29 15.45
N ASP A 106 -1.45 6.10 14.88
CA ASP A 106 -0.20 5.51 14.38
C ASP A 106 -0.24 5.19 12.89
N LYS A 107 -1.41 5.31 12.21
CA LYS A 107 -1.54 4.93 10.81
C LYS A 107 -2.60 5.71 10.04
N LYS A 108 -2.41 5.78 8.74
CA LYS A 108 -3.33 6.33 7.74
C LYS A 108 -3.99 5.16 7.01
N ILE A 109 -5.31 5.08 7.01
CA ILE A 109 -6.07 3.99 6.41
C ILE A 109 -6.75 4.48 5.14
N PHE A 110 -6.54 3.77 4.04
CA PHE A 110 -7.17 4.01 2.75
C PHE A 110 -8.08 2.84 2.37
N ASN A 111 -9.40 3.07 2.28
CA ASN A 111 -10.39 2.07 1.95
C ASN A 111 -10.51 1.87 0.43
N VAL A 112 -9.98 0.77 -0.09
CA VAL A 112 -9.85 0.48 -1.53
C VAL A 112 -11.19 0.18 -2.20
N GLY A 113 -12.12 -0.44 -1.53
CA GLY A 113 -13.42 -0.80 -2.09
C GLY A 113 -14.26 0.36 -2.64
N ARG A 114 -13.81 1.61 -2.45
CA ARG A 114 -14.43 2.83 -2.95
C ARG A 114 -13.64 3.54 -4.06
N ASP A 115 -12.50 3.02 -4.41
CA ASP A 115 -11.69 3.54 -5.51
C ASP A 115 -12.04 2.83 -6.81
N LEU A 116 -12.74 3.53 -7.70
CA LEU A 116 -13.15 2.98 -9.00
C LEU A 116 -11.98 2.85 -9.96
N SER A 117 -11.04 3.77 -9.88
CA SER A 117 -9.94 3.83 -10.81
C SER A 117 -8.91 2.69 -10.59
N SER A 118 -8.91 2.06 -9.41
CA SER A 118 -8.14 0.84 -9.14
C SER A 118 -8.90 -0.44 -9.47
N SER A 119 -10.20 -0.36 -9.78
CA SER A 119 -11.03 -1.55 -10.07
C SER A 119 -10.44 -2.38 -11.20
N GLY A 120 -10.30 -3.69 -10.99
CA GLY A 120 -9.69 -4.61 -11.95
C GLY A 120 -8.17 -4.43 -12.17
N GLY A 121 -7.53 -3.52 -11.43
CA GLY A 121 -6.09 -3.30 -11.44
C GLY A 121 -5.36 -4.15 -10.40
N SER A 122 -4.13 -3.74 -10.11
CA SER A 122 -3.22 -4.36 -9.15
C SER A 122 -3.08 -3.54 -7.86
N GLY A 123 -2.37 -4.09 -6.89
CA GLY A 123 -1.96 -3.37 -5.69
C GLY A 123 -1.15 -2.11 -6.01
N SER A 124 -0.27 -2.15 -7.00
CA SER A 124 0.46 -0.96 -7.46
C SER A 124 -0.47 0.14 -7.98
N ASP A 125 -1.55 -0.24 -8.69
CA ASP A 125 -2.56 0.73 -9.13
C ASP A 125 -3.33 1.35 -7.94
N VAL A 126 -3.50 0.59 -6.87
CA VAL A 126 -4.07 1.08 -5.61
C VAL A 126 -3.10 2.03 -4.93
N LEU A 127 -1.84 1.62 -4.76
CA LEU A 127 -0.84 2.40 -4.04
C LEU A 127 -0.57 3.76 -4.71
N ARG A 128 -0.50 3.83 -6.03
CA ARG A 128 -0.35 5.10 -6.77
C ARG A 128 -1.40 6.16 -6.46
N LYS A 129 -2.48 5.79 -5.81
CA LYS A 129 -3.63 6.67 -5.50
C LYS A 129 -3.73 7.03 -4.04
N ILE A 130 -2.82 6.51 -3.24
CA ILE A 130 -2.76 6.81 -1.81
C ILE A 130 -1.97 8.11 -1.63
N PRO A 131 -2.48 9.06 -0.84
CA PRO A 131 -1.74 10.28 -0.51
C PRO A 131 -0.35 9.97 0.04
N SER A 132 0.64 10.67 -0.45
CA SER A 132 2.06 10.53 -0.08
C SER A 132 2.74 9.23 -0.52
N VAL A 133 2.06 8.32 -1.20
CA VAL A 133 2.65 7.12 -1.79
C VAL A 133 2.87 7.34 -3.28
N ASP A 134 4.05 7.01 -3.76
CA ASP A 134 4.37 6.99 -5.19
C ASP A 134 4.89 5.59 -5.57
N VAL A 135 4.61 5.18 -6.80
CA VAL A 135 5.13 3.93 -7.38
C VAL A 135 5.76 4.31 -8.71
N ASP A 136 7.05 4.15 -8.79
CA ASP A 136 7.83 4.52 -9.97
C ASP A 136 7.56 3.60 -11.18
N ILE A 137 8.30 3.84 -12.27
CA ILE A 137 8.16 3.05 -13.50
C ILE A 137 8.65 1.61 -13.35
N ASP A 138 9.52 1.35 -12.38
CA ASP A 138 10.07 0.03 -12.10
C ASP A 138 9.26 -0.72 -11.02
N GLY A 139 8.15 -0.12 -10.51
CA GLY A 139 7.30 -0.70 -9.49
C GLY A 139 7.80 -0.48 -8.07
N VAL A 140 8.87 0.30 -7.87
CA VAL A 140 9.39 0.62 -6.54
C VAL A 140 8.43 1.58 -5.83
N VAL A 141 8.01 1.20 -4.66
CA VAL A 141 7.06 1.98 -3.83
C VAL A 141 7.84 2.93 -2.94
N SER A 142 7.41 4.17 -2.87
CA SER A 142 7.97 5.18 -1.96
C SER A 142 6.89 5.89 -1.15
N ILE A 143 7.24 6.33 0.06
CA ILE A 143 6.40 7.21 0.88
C ILE A 143 7.09 8.57 0.95
N ALA A 144 6.42 9.59 0.44
CA ALA A 144 6.92 10.97 0.44
C ALA A 144 8.35 11.11 -0.13
N GLY A 145 8.68 10.33 -1.16
CA GLY A 145 9.97 10.32 -1.84
C GLY A 145 11.02 9.35 -1.26
N ASP A 146 10.72 8.68 -0.15
CA ASP A 146 11.60 7.67 0.44
C ASP A 146 11.19 6.27 -0.05
N ALA A 147 12.07 5.60 -0.78
CA ALA A 147 11.84 4.28 -1.36
C ALA A 147 12.11 3.11 -0.39
N ASN A 148 12.70 3.37 0.78
CA ASN A 148 12.97 2.34 1.78
C ASN A 148 11.69 2.01 2.59
N VAL A 149 10.67 1.49 1.93
CA VAL A 149 9.36 1.17 2.49
C VAL A 149 9.23 -0.33 2.70
N THR A 150 8.77 -0.73 3.89
CA THR A 150 8.39 -2.12 4.15
C THR A 150 6.94 -2.34 3.73
N ILE A 151 6.70 -3.34 2.90
CA ILE A 151 5.36 -3.74 2.48
C ILE A 151 4.95 -5.00 3.26
N LEU A 152 3.75 -4.95 3.85
CA LEU A 152 3.14 -6.06 4.58
C LEU A 152 1.82 -6.45 3.90
N VAL A 153 1.47 -7.73 3.98
CA VAL A 153 0.15 -8.25 3.62
C VAL A 153 -0.49 -8.84 4.87
N ASP A 154 -1.65 -8.34 5.26
CA ASP A 154 -2.32 -8.70 6.53
C ASP A 154 -1.41 -8.58 7.77
N GLY A 155 -0.58 -7.52 7.79
CA GLY A 155 0.37 -7.24 8.89
C GLY A 155 1.66 -8.04 8.86
N LYS A 156 1.93 -8.82 7.83
CA LYS A 156 3.02 -9.78 7.72
C LYS A 156 3.89 -9.49 6.50
N ARG A 157 5.20 -9.66 6.62
CA ARG A 157 6.05 -9.77 5.44
C ARG A 157 5.69 -11.08 4.74
N SER A 158 5.39 -11.04 3.47
CA SER A 158 5.33 -12.22 2.63
C SER A 158 6.61 -12.30 1.80
N GLY A 159 6.97 -13.48 1.31
CA GLY A 159 8.06 -13.63 0.36
C GLY A 159 7.88 -12.73 -0.86
N ARG A 160 6.61 -12.44 -1.22
CA ARG A 160 6.24 -11.48 -2.26
C ARG A 160 6.68 -10.03 -2.00
N THR A 161 6.99 -9.65 -0.76
CA THR A 161 7.26 -8.26 -0.37
C THR A 161 8.65 -8.05 0.22
N GLY A 162 9.49 -9.09 0.27
CA GLY A 162 10.77 -9.07 0.99
C GLY A 162 12.02 -8.91 0.15
N SER A 163 12.00 -9.26 -1.12
CA SER A 163 13.22 -9.41 -1.93
C SER A 163 13.64 -8.17 -2.72
N GLY A 164 12.87 -7.09 -2.70
CA GLY A 164 13.17 -5.86 -3.44
C GLY A 164 13.08 -6.04 -4.97
N ARG A 165 12.36 -7.07 -5.42
CA ARG A 165 12.08 -7.28 -6.84
C ARG A 165 11.00 -6.34 -7.34
N ARG A 166 11.14 -5.95 -8.57
CA ARG A 166 10.24 -5.08 -9.31
C ARG A 166 8.86 -5.74 -9.44
N GLY A 167 7.82 -5.10 -8.93
CA GLY A 167 6.45 -5.46 -9.27
C GLY A 167 5.70 -6.42 -8.34
N GLU A 168 6.21 -6.79 -7.17
CA GLU A 168 5.58 -7.74 -6.24
C GLU A 168 4.16 -7.33 -5.80
N VAL A 169 3.95 -6.04 -5.52
CA VAL A 169 2.63 -5.49 -5.21
C VAL A 169 1.70 -5.54 -6.43
N GLU A 170 2.26 -5.62 -7.63
CA GLU A 170 1.48 -5.76 -8.86
C GLU A 170 0.76 -7.09 -8.95
N ASN A 171 1.25 -8.11 -8.28
CA ASN A 171 0.65 -9.45 -8.28
C ASN A 171 -0.56 -9.57 -7.34
N ILE A 172 -0.82 -8.56 -6.49
CA ILE A 172 -2.00 -8.52 -5.62
C ILE A 172 -3.16 -7.85 -6.38
N PRO A 173 -4.26 -8.57 -6.70
CA PRO A 173 -5.41 -7.96 -7.36
C PRO A 173 -6.05 -6.89 -6.47
N ALA A 174 -6.34 -5.72 -7.02
CA ALA A 174 -7.02 -4.63 -6.30
C ALA A 174 -8.38 -5.05 -5.71
N SER A 175 -9.07 -6.00 -6.36
CA SER A 175 -10.34 -6.54 -5.89
C SER A 175 -10.25 -7.34 -4.60
N MET A 176 -9.08 -7.92 -4.30
CA MET A 176 -8.80 -8.66 -3.06
C MET A 176 -8.44 -7.73 -1.90
N ILE A 177 -8.08 -6.48 -2.17
CA ILE A 177 -7.67 -5.52 -1.15
C ILE A 177 -8.92 -4.89 -0.52
N GLU A 178 -9.00 -4.89 0.80
CA GLU A 178 -10.01 -4.20 1.58
C GLU A 178 -9.59 -2.76 1.84
N LYS A 179 -8.41 -2.61 2.42
CA LYS A 179 -7.81 -1.31 2.79
C LYS A 179 -6.29 -1.38 2.71
N VAL A 180 -5.67 -0.22 2.64
CA VAL A 180 -4.23 -0.06 2.79
C VAL A 180 -3.96 0.85 3.98
N GLU A 181 -3.07 0.42 4.85
CA GLU A 181 -2.63 1.17 6.01
C GLU A 181 -1.21 1.70 5.75
N VAL A 182 -1.01 3.00 5.86
CA VAL A 182 0.28 3.66 5.72
C VAL A 182 0.74 4.12 7.10
N ILE A 183 1.86 3.60 7.56
CA ILE A 183 2.45 3.85 8.89
C ILE A 183 3.79 4.54 8.66
N THR A 184 3.81 5.87 8.74
CA THR A 184 5.01 6.66 8.49
C THR A 184 6.02 6.56 9.63
N ASN A 185 5.53 6.36 10.87
CA ASN A 185 6.34 6.25 12.07
C ASN A 185 5.84 5.08 12.95
N PRO A 186 6.33 3.84 12.72
CA PRO A 186 5.85 2.66 13.45
C PRO A 186 6.35 2.63 14.90
N SER A 187 5.53 2.05 15.80
CA SER A 187 5.92 1.76 17.17
C SER A 187 6.87 0.54 17.27
N ALA A 188 7.49 0.31 18.43
CA ALA A 188 8.43 -0.78 18.67
C ALA A 188 7.84 -2.20 18.47
N LYS A 189 6.53 -2.35 18.40
CA LYS A 189 5.83 -3.60 18.05
C LYS A 189 6.16 -4.05 16.62
N TYR A 190 6.31 -3.10 15.70
CA TYR A 190 6.65 -3.38 14.31
C TYR A 190 8.14 -3.59 14.14
N ASP A 191 8.52 -4.33 13.10
CA ASP A 191 9.93 -4.39 12.72
C ASP A 191 10.45 -2.98 12.43
N PRO A 192 11.66 -2.63 12.89
CA PRO A 192 12.23 -1.31 12.66
C PRO A 192 12.66 -1.09 11.21
N ASP A 193 12.53 -2.12 10.36
CA ASP A 193 12.82 -2.08 8.93
C ASP A 193 11.90 -1.11 8.18
N GLY A 194 12.42 -0.52 7.11
CA GLY A 194 11.68 0.41 6.29
C GLY A 194 11.71 1.84 6.84
N VAL A 195 12.83 2.51 6.61
CA VAL A 195 13.08 3.90 7.08
C VAL A 195 12.06 4.88 6.52
N GLY A 196 11.53 4.62 5.32
CA GLY A 196 10.45 5.40 4.69
C GLY A 196 9.08 5.16 5.33
N GLY A 197 8.90 4.04 6.05
CA GLY A 197 7.65 3.66 6.68
C GLY A 197 7.17 2.26 6.29
N ILE A 198 5.96 1.93 6.70
CA ILE A 198 5.32 0.64 6.43
C ILE A 198 4.04 0.86 5.63
N ILE A 199 3.82 0.05 4.62
CA ILE A 199 2.54 -0.07 3.90
C ILE A 199 1.97 -1.46 4.17
N ASN A 200 0.86 -1.54 4.89
CA ASN A 200 0.17 -2.79 5.17
C ASN A 200 -1.06 -2.92 4.26
N ILE A 201 -1.04 -3.92 3.39
CA ILE A 201 -2.15 -4.25 2.49
C ILE A 201 -3.05 -5.26 3.21
N VAL A 202 -4.24 -4.85 3.59
CA VAL A 202 -5.21 -5.71 4.26
C VAL A 202 -6.15 -6.32 3.23
N LEU A 203 -6.20 -7.64 3.21
CA LEU A 203 -7.04 -8.38 2.27
C LEU A 203 -8.45 -8.61 2.83
N LYS A 204 -9.43 -8.69 1.93
CA LYS A 204 -10.83 -8.92 2.29
C LYS A 204 -11.01 -10.30 2.93
N ARG A 205 -11.66 -10.33 4.07
CA ARG A 205 -12.14 -11.55 4.74
C ARG A 205 -13.66 -11.53 4.79
N GLY A 206 -14.28 -12.67 4.61
CA GLY A 206 -15.74 -12.80 4.72
C GLY A 206 -16.18 -12.68 6.18
N VAL A 207 -17.01 -11.69 6.49
CA VAL A 207 -17.54 -11.44 7.85
C VAL A 207 -18.93 -12.03 8.03
N LEU A 208 -19.64 -12.36 6.94
CA LEU A 208 -21.04 -12.79 6.97
C LEU A 208 -21.16 -14.30 7.05
N ASP A 209 -22.05 -14.78 7.90
CA ASP A 209 -22.44 -16.19 7.98
C ASP A 209 -23.05 -16.70 6.68
N GLY A 210 -22.68 -17.91 6.31
CA GLY A 210 -23.09 -18.58 5.08
C GLY A 210 -22.16 -18.33 3.91
N PHE A 211 -22.66 -18.55 2.71
CA PHE A 211 -21.90 -18.51 1.46
C PHE A 211 -21.92 -17.12 0.84
N ASN A 212 -20.76 -16.59 0.50
CA ASN A 212 -20.62 -15.30 -0.19
C ASN A 212 -19.32 -15.29 -1.02
N GLY A 213 -19.25 -14.41 -1.99
CA GLY A 213 -18.06 -14.27 -2.82
C GLY A 213 -18.19 -13.17 -3.88
N ASN A 214 -17.12 -13.07 -4.67
CA ASN A 214 -16.97 -12.08 -5.71
C ASN A 214 -16.25 -12.70 -6.90
N ILE A 215 -16.66 -12.34 -8.12
CA ILE A 215 -15.93 -12.61 -9.36
C ILE A 215 -15.75 -11.28 -10.08
N SER A 216 -14.54 -11.03 -10.57
CA SER A 216 -14.20 -9.85 -11.35
C SER A 216 -13.45 -10.26 -12.61
N ALA A 217 -13.86 -9.71 -13.74
CA ALA A 217 -13.21 -9.88 -15.03
C ALA A 217 -12.89 -8.51 -15.63
N MET A 218 -11.68 -8.33 -16.15
CA MET A 218 -11.23 -7.14 -16.84
C MET A 218 -10.69 -7.49 -18.21
N GLN A 219 -11.05 -6.67 -19.19
CA GLN A 219 -10.44 -6.64 -20.51
C GLN A 219 -9.95 -5.22 -20.80
N GLY A 220 -8.68 -5.10 -21.12
CA GLY A 220 -8.04 -3.83 -21.49
C GLY A 220 -7.42 -3.85 -22.89
N GLN A 221 -6.82 -2.72 -23.27
CA GLN A 221 -5.90 -2.62 -24.41
C GLN A 221 -4.62 -3.41 -24.12
N TYR A 222 -3.78 -3.65 -25.14
CA TYR A 222 -2.52 -4.36 -25.02
C TYR A 222 -2.68 -5.77 -24.41
N ASN A 223 -3.66 -6.53 -24.91
CA ASN A 223 -3.98 -7.90 -24.45
C ASN A 223 -4.25 -8.03 -22.95
N GLN A 224 -4.40 -6.94 -22.23
CA GLN A 224 -4.58 -6.97 -20.77
C GLN A 224 -5.88 -7.70 -20.40
N LYS A 225 -5.73 -8.77 -19.63
CA LYS A 225 -6.82 -9.57 -19.07
C LYS A 225 -6.56 -9.79 -17.60
N ASN A 226 -7.60 -9.71 -16.80
CA ASN A 226 -7.54 -10.07 -15.39
C ASN A 226 -8.83 -10.78 -15.01
N LEU A 227 -8.71 -11.98 -14.48
CA LEU A 227 -9.82 -12.77 -13.94
C LEU A 227 -9.48 -13.09 -12.49
N ASN A 228 -10.34 -12.72 -11.57
CA ASN A 228 -10.18 -13.09 -10.17
C ASN A 228 -11.51 -13.46 -9.55
N GLY A 229 -11.46 -14.36 -8.60
CA GLY A 229 -12.62 -14.80 -7.85
C GLY A 229 -12.24 -15.15 -6.43
N ASN A 230 -13.15 -14.89 -5.49
CA ASN A 230 -13.03 -15.36 -4.12
C ASN A 230 -14.37 -15.89 -3.65
N VAL A 231 -14.30 -16.88 -2.78
CA VAL A 231 -15.44 -17.54 -2.16
C VAL A 231 -15.15 -17.68 -0.68
N ASN A 232 -16.15 -17.42 0.14
CA ASN A 232 -16.10 -17.57 1.57
C ASN A 232 -17.35 -18.32 2.07
N TYR A 233 -17.15 -19.25 2.98
CA TYR A 233 -18.20 -19.94 3.71
C TYR A 233 -17.95 -19.87 5.20
N ARG A 234 -18.84 -19.21 5.93
CA ARG A 234 -18.71 -18.99 7.37
C ARG A 234 -19.87 -19.59 8.14
N THR A 235 -19.55 -20.18 9.27
CA THR A 235 -20.44 -20.63 10.32
C THR A 235 -19.97 -20.11 11.67
N ASP A 236 -20.71 -20.38 12.75
CA ASP A 236 -20.32 -19.98 14.11
C ASP A 236 -18.96 -20.55 14.55
N LYS A 237 -18.52 -21.69 13.97
CA LYS A 237 -17.31 -22.40 14.38
C LYS A 237 -16.22 -22.47 13.32
N LEU A 238 -16.55 -22.12 12.09
CA LEU A 238 -15.62 -22.31 10.97
C LEU A 238 -15.83 -21.21 9.93
N ASN A 239 -14.73 -20.65 9.42
CA ASN A 239 -14.69 -19.77 8.28
C ASN A 239 -13.74 -20.39 7.26
N LEU A 240 -14.21 -20.77 6.09
CA LEU A 240 -13.39 -21.28 4.99
C LEU A 240 -13.38 -20.26 3.87
N PHE A 241 -12.23 -19.98 3.31
CA PHE A 241 -12.10 -19.07 2.19
C PHE A 241 -11.13 -19.60 1.15
N THR A 242 -11.42 -19.30 -0.10
CA THR A 242 -10.53 -19.58 -1.22
C THR A 242 -10.61 -18.44 -2.23
N GLY A 243 -9.52 -18.25 -2.97
CA GLY A 243 -9.44 -17.27 -4.05
C GLY A 243 -8.50 -17.74 -5.14
N ALA A 244 -8.78 -17.32 -6.36
CA ALA A 244 -7.90 -17.53 -7.50
C ALA A 244 -7.82 -16.24 -8.31
N ASN A 245 -6.66 -15.97 -8.89
CA ASN A 245 -6.45 -14.86 -9.79
C ASN A 245 -5.58 -15.27 -10.97
N PHE A 246 -5.92 -14.75 -12.13
CA PHE A 246 -5.11 -14.84 -13.34
C PHE A 246 -4.99 -13.44 -13.94
N ARG A 247 -3.78 -13.05 -14.34
CA ARG A 247 -3.52 -11.76 -14.95
C ARG A 247 -2.46 -11.90 -16.04
N THR A 248 -2.73 -11.31 -17.20
CA THR A 248 -1.80 -11.20 -18.32
C THR A 248 -1.94 -9.85 -19.02
N GLY A 249 -0.99 -9.51 -19.89
CA GLY A 249 -1.08 -8.38 -20.79
C GLY A 249 0.23 -7.68 -21.05
N ASP A 250 0.40 -7.21 -22.28
CA ASP A 250 1.62 -6.60 -22.75
C ASP A 250 1.83 -5.22 -22.13
N ARG A 251 3.05 -4.93 -21.76
CA ARG A 251 3.54 -3.63 -21.28
C ARG A 251 4.57 -3.12 -22.28
N ILE A 252 4.11 -2.30 -23.20
CA ILE A 252 4.94 -1.75 -24.24
C ILE A 252 5.53 -0.43 -23.75
N GLY A 253 6.84 -0.32 -23.78
CA GLY A 253 7.60 0.85 -23.39
C GLY A 253 8.63 1.26 -24.41
N ASP A 254 8.78 2.57 -24.58
CA ASP A 254 9.81 3.15 -25.43
C ASP A 254 10.77 3.98 -24.56
N GLY A 255 12.01 4.07 -24.95
CA GLY A 255 13.02 4.86 -24.25
C GLY A 255 14.03 5.50 -25.17
N VAL A 256 14.52 6.65 -24.76
CA VAL A 256 15.65 7.35 -25.39
C VAL A 256 16.65 7.68 -24.32
N ARG A 257 17.92 7.43 -24.56
CA ARG A 257 19.01 7.83 -23.70
C ARG A 257 20.12 8.48 -24.53
N GLN A 258 20.63 9.60 -24.04
CA GLN A 258 21.72 10.32 -24.68
C GLN A 258 22.77 10.60 -23.60
N PHE A 259 24.01 10.21 -23.89
CA PHE A 259 25.18 10.60 -23.13
C PHE A 259 26.04 11.54 -23.96
N GLN A 260 26.62 12.55 -23.29
CA GLN A 260 27.67 13.41 -23.84
C GLN A 260 28.81 13.45 -22.83
N TYR A 261 30.01 13.26 -23.32
CA TYR A 261 31.25 13.31 -22.54
C TYR A 261 32.05 14.50 -23.05
N ALA A 262 32.00 15.60 -22.35
CA ALA A 262 32.67 16.85 -22.73
C ALA A 262 34.08 16.91 -22.10
N TYR A 263 35.08 16.59 -22.85
CA TYR A 263 36.49 16.74 -22.48
C TYR A 263 36.98 18.18 -22.83
N SER A 264 38.15 18.55 -22.41
CA SER A 264 38.71 19.86 -22.67
C SER A 264 38.96 20.16 -24.16
N ASN A 265 39.14 19.11 -24.98
CA ASN A 265 39.53 19.19 -26.39
C ASN A 265 38.60 18.45 -27.35
N ARG A 266 37.66 17.66 -26.85
CA ARG A 266 36.71 16.88 -27.66
C ARG A 266 35.37 16.70 -26.93
N THR A 267 34.35 16.28 -27.67
CA THR A 267 33.07 15.83 -27.14
C THR A 267 32.70 14.51 -27.77
N ASP A 268 32.55 13.50 -26.97
CA ASP A 268 32.06 12.18 -27.39
C ASP A 268 30.55 12.10 -27.06
N SER A 269 29.79 11.39 -27.89
CA SER A 269 28.36 11.20 -27.66
C SER A 269 27.90 9.79 -27.94
N LEU A 270 26.99 9.30 -27.13
CA LEU A 270 26.30 8.02 -27.32
C LEU A 270 24.78 8.28 -27.28
N PHE A 271 24.10 7.84 -28.31
CA PHE A 271 22.65 7.89 -28.42
C PHE A 271 22.10 6.47 -28.42
N GLN A 272 21.07 6.20 -27.62
CA GLN A 272 20.42 4.91 -27.50
C GLN A 272 18.93 5.05 -27.61
N ASN A 273 18.31 4.32 -28.53
CA ASN A 273 16.89 4.07 -28.58
C ASN A 273 16.61 2.70 -27.99
N THR A 274 15.52 2.57 -27.25
CA THR A 274 15.09 1.32 -26.64
C THR A 274 13.63 1.09 -26.95
N SER A 275 13.29 -0.09 -27.45
CA SER A 275 11.94 -0.62 -27.51
C SER A 275 11.87 -1.84 -26.60
N ARG A 276 10.88 -1.88 -25.72
CA ARG A 276 10.74 -2.97 -24.74
C ARG A 276 9.30 -3.43 -24.64
N THR A 277 9.12 -4.74 -24.76
CA THR A 277 7.84 -5.41 -24.49
C THR A 277 8.03 -6.36 -23.31
N ARG A 278 7.17 -6.24 -22.28
CA ARG A 278 7.12 -7.16 -21.16
C ARG A 278 5.74 -7.78 -21.10
N THR A 279 5.69 -9.10 -21.10
CA THR A 279 4.46 -9.87 -21.06
C THR A 279 4.43 -10.74 -19.81
N PRO A 280 3.94 -10.20 -18.66
CA PRO A 280 3.79 -10.99 -17.44
C PRO A 280 2.52 -11.84 -17.49
N ASP A 281 2.65 -13.11 -17.13
CA ASP A 281 1.59 -14.05 -16.83
C ASP A 281 1.64 -14.42 -15.35
N ASN A 282 0.61 -14.10 -14.60
CA ASN A 282 0.55 -14.35 -13.16
C ASN A 282 -0.66 -15.20 -12.82
N LEU A 283 -0.44 -16.33 -12.17
CA LEU A 283 -1.45 -17.20 -11.61
C LEU A 283 -1.30 -17.25 -10.10
N GLY A 284 -2.37 -17.03 -9.36
CA GLY A 284 -2.36 -17.09 -7.90
C GLY A 284 -3.54 -17.87 -7.36
N PHE A 285 -3.29 -18.63 -6.31
CA PHE A 285 -4.29 -19.39 -5.60
C PHE A 285 -4.09 -19.21 -4.10
N ARG A 286 -5.17 -18.92 -3.38
CA ARG A 286 -5.22 -18.80 -1.92
C ARG A 286 -6.29 -19.71 -1.36
N ILE A 287 -5.96 -20.48 -0.34
CA ILE A 287 -6.92 -21.27 0.43
C ILE A 287 -6.61 -21.07 1.92
N GLY A 288 -7.66 -21.02 2.73
CA GLY A 288 -7.46 -20.93 4.17
C GLY A 288 -8.74 -21.16 4.94
N GLY A 289 -8.58 -21.19 6.25
CA GLY A 289 -9.70 -21.33 7.16
C GLY A 289 -9.36 -20.87 8.56
N ASP A 290 -10.38 -20.37 9.24
CA ASP A 290 -10.31 -20.04 10.67
C ASP A 290 -11.25 -20.99 11.41
N TYR A 291 -10.75 -21.64 12.44
CA TYR A 291 -11.53 -22.46 13.36
C TYR A 291 -11.69 -21.72 14.69
N TYR A 292 -12.90 -21.63 15.17
CA TYR A 292 -13.29 -20.98 16.41
C TYR A 292 -13.62 -22.03 17.49
N PRO A 293 -12.61 -22.58 18.23
CA PRO A 293 -12.85 -23.58 19.28
C PRO A 293 -13.79 -23.04 20.35
N THR A 294 -13.63 -21.79 20.70
CA THR A 294 -14.47 -21.01 21.60
C THR A 294 -14.78 -19.65 20.99
N LYS A 295 -15.64 -18.86 21.63
CA LYS A 295 -15.87 -17.47 21.24
C LYS A 295 -14.65 -16.57 21.42
N ALA A 296 -13.70 -17.00 22.27
CA ALA A 296 -12.49 -16.26 22.60
C ALA A 296 -11.27 -16.67 21.79
N SER A 297 -11.30 -17.86 21.17
CA SER A 297 -10.11 -18.44 20.53
C SER A 297 -10.32 -18.61 19.03
N THR A 298 -9.31 -18.26 18.24
CA THR A 298 -9.26 -18.46 16.79
C THR A 298 -7.96 -19.16 16.42
N LEU A 299 -8.07 -20.23 15.64
CA LEU A 299 -6.94 -20.90 15.01
C LEU A 299 -7.11 -20.73 13.49
N GLY A 300 -6.22 -20.02 12.86
CA GLY A 300 -6.26 -19.73 11.42
C GLY A 300 -5.09 -20.39 10.68
N TYR A 301 -5.36 -20.91 9.48
CA TYR A 301 -4.35 -21.36 8.55
C TYR A 301 -4.62 -20.80 7.15
N THR A 302 -3.54 -20.36 6.48
CA THR A 302 -3.59 -19.86 5.10
C THR A 302 -2.44 -20.47 4.31
N LEU A 303 -2.75 -20.87 3.08
CA LEU A 303 -1.81 -21.27 2.05
C LEU A 303 -2.00 -20.34 0.84
N ASP A 304 -0.93 -19.66 0.45
CA ASP A 304 -0.86 -18.89 -0.79
C ASP A 304 0.12 -19.56 -1.73
N ILE A 305 -0.29 -19.78 -2.97
CA ILE A 305 0.56 -20.31 -4.05
C ILE A 305 0.47 -19.32 -5.21
N ALA A 306 1.59 -18.96 -5.75
CA ALA A 306 1.63 -18.10 -6.93
C ALA A 306 2.70 -18.58 -7.89
N GLU A 307 2.40 -18.47 -9.17
CA GLU A 307 3.32 -18.65 -10.28
C GLU A 307 3.34 -17.34 -11.09
N HIS A 308 4.53 -16.88 -11.45
CA HIS A 308 4.67 -15.81 -12.41
C HIS A 308 5.60 -16.27 -13.54
N LYS A 309 5.28 -15.83 -14.75
CA LYS A 309 6.12 -15.98 -15.92
C LYS A 309 6.19 -14.63 -16.58
N GLU A 310 7.37 -14.16 -16.88
CA GLU A 310 7.52 -12.89 -17.58
C GLU A 310 8.48 -13.06 -18.73
N LEU A 311 7.99 -12.77 -19.94
CA LEU A 311 8.81 -12.61 -21.12
C LEU A 311 9.12 -11.14 -21.30
N THR A 312 10.39 -10.78 -21.32
CA THR A 312 10.89 -9.44 -21.67
C THR A 312 11.66 -9.53 -22.96
N GLU A 313 11.21 -8.79 -23.97
CA GLU A 313 11.91 -8.57 -25.23
C GLU A 313 12.34 -7.12 -25.26
N GLU A 314 13.63 -6.88 -25.45
CA GLU A 314 14.19 -5.54 -25.49
C GLU A 314 15.15 -5.39 -26.70
N GLU A 315 14.92 -4.35 -27.47
CA GLU A 315 15.72 -3.97 -28.62
C GLU A 315 16.39 -2.62 -28.34
N PHE A 316 17.70 -2.59 -28.52
CA PHE A 316 18.51 -1.39 -28.35
C PHE A 316 19.18 -1.02 -29.66
N TYR A 317 19.09 0.22 -30.03
CA TYR A 317 19.84 0.76 -31.16
C TYR A 317 20.78 1.84 -30.66
N TYR A 318 22.09 1.65 -30.90
CA TYR A 318 23.15 2.55 -30.47
C TYR A 318 23.75 3.27 -31.66
N THR A 319 23.91 4.59 -31.51
CA THR A 319 24.75 5.42 -32.41
C THR A 319 25.80 6.12 -31.58
N ALA A 320 27.06 5.85 -31.84
CA ALA A 320 28.19 6.45 -31.14
C ALA A 320 29.00 7.38 -32.06
N ASN A 321 29.36 8.55 -31.54
CA ASN A 321 30.31 9.46 -32.16
C ASN A 321 31.47 9.65 -31.18
N THR A 322 32.48 8.77 -31.25
CA THR A 322 33.65 8.75 -30.36
C THR A 322 34.89 8.42 -31.17
N GLN A 323 36.03 9.03 -30.78
CA GLN A 323 37.30 8.73 -31.46
C GLN A 323 37.89 7.36 -31.09
N ASP A 324 37.54 6.82 -29.92
CA ASP A 324 38.21 5.64 -29.34
C ASP A 324 37.29 4.42 -29.20
N ARG A 325 36.04 4.48 -29.59
CA ARG A 325 35.08 3.37 -29.44
C ARG A 325 34.52 2.92 -30.80
N ALA A 326 34.73 1.64 -31.07
CA ALA A 326 34.28 0.95 -32.29
C ALA A 326 32.77 0.62 -32.25
N LEU A 327 31.95 1.29 -31.43
CA LEU A 327 30.51 1.12 -31.39
C LEU A 327 29.84 2.11 -32.34
N VAL A 328 29.91 1.84 -33.62
CA VAL A 328 29.16 2.58 -34.66
C VAL A 328 27.97 1.74 -35.06
N ASP A 329 26.75 2.29 -34.85
CA ASP A 329 25.49 1.72 -35.31
C ASP A 329 25.34 0.21 -34.97
N THR A 330 25.17 -0.07 -33.67
CA THR A 330 25.03 -1.44 -33.16
C THR A 330 23.59 -1.67 -32.69
N GLU A 331 22.99 -2.75 -33.15
CA GLU A 331 21.68 -3.23 -32.67
C GLU A 331 21.89 -4.41 -31.71
N PHE A 332 21.21 -4.36 -30.57
CA PHE A 332 21.19 -5.41 -29.57
C PHE A 332 19.77 -5.92 -29.36
N HIS A 333 19.61 -7.22 -29.32
CA HIS A 333 18.40 -7.89 -28.91
C HIS A 333 18.66 -8.61 -27.60
N THR A 334 17.76 -8.45 -26.65
CA THR A 334 17.78 -9.21 -25.40
C THR A 334 16.43 -9.82 -25.15
N THR A 335 16.40 -11.12 -24.87
CA THR A 335 15.24 -11.85 -24.44
C THR A 335 15.49 -12.41 -23.04
N GLU A 336 14.64 -12.04 -22.10
CA GLU A 336 14.69 -12.51 -20.70
C GLU A 336 13.42 -13.29 -20.40
N HIS A 337 13.55 -14.52 -19.95
CA HIS A 337 12.48 -15.33 -19.37
C HIS A 337 12.69 -15.34 -17.86
N ASP A 338 11.69 -14.95 -17.11
CA ASP A 338 11.68 -14.96 -15.64
C ASP A 338 10.47 -15.81 -15.19
N ASP A 339 10.74 -17.04 -14.75
CA ASP A 339 9.75 -18.01 -14.31
C ASP A 339 9.91 -18.22 -12.79
N GLY A 340 8.90 -17.84 -12.01
CA GLY A 340 8.98 -17.93 -10.56
C GLY A 340 7.79 -18.61 -9.93
N GLN A 341 8.06 -19.32 -8.85
CA GLN A 341 7.08 -19.97 -7.98
C GLN A 341 7.22 -19.47 -6.55
N HIS A 342 6.09 -19.28 -5.91
CA HIS A 342 6.03 -18.78 -4.55
C HIS A 342 4.98 -19.54 -3.75
N ILE A 343 5.35 -20.00 -2.55
CA ILE A 343 4.48 -20.71 -1.63
C ILE A 343 4.62 -20.12 -0.23
N ASP A 344 3.51 -19.61 0.33
CA ASP A 344 3.44 -19.10 1.70
C ASP A 344 2.51 -19.97 2.55
N HIS A 345 2.99 -20.41 3.69
CA HIS A 345 2.22 -21.03 4.75
C HIS A 345 2.14 -20.06 5.94
N ALA A 346 0.94 -19.88 6.50
CA ALA A 346 0.77 -19.08 7.71
C ALA A 346 -0.19 -19.76 8.69
N LEU A 347 0.26 -19.99 9.92
CA LEU A 347 -0.53 -20.46 11.04
C LEU A 347 -0.66 -19.34 12.06
N THR A 348 -1.89 -19.04 12.50
CA THR A 348 -2.19 -18.01 13.48
C THR A 348 -2.99 -18.60 14.63
N TYR A 349 -2.68 -18.20 15.85
CA TYR A 349 -3.51 -18.47 17.02
C TYR A 349 -3.76 -17.14 17.74
N GLU A 350 -5.03 -16.86 17.98
CA GLU A 350 -5.47 -15.72 18.79
C GLU A 350 -6.36 -16.21 19.92
N ASN A 351 -6.16 -15.65 21.12
CA ASN A 351 -7.01 -15.92 22.28
C ASN A 351 -7.29 -14.64 23.05
N LYS A 352 -8.57 -14.30 23.17
CA LYS A 352 -9.06 -13.23 24.06
C LYS A 352 -9.41 -13.85 25.39
N PHE A 353 -8.84 -13.38 26.48
CA PHE A 353 -9.16 -13.87 27.80
C PHE A 353 -10.48 -13.23 28.33
N ASP A 354 -10.91 -13.62 29.56
CA ASP A 354 -12.21 -13.22 30.12
C ASP A 354 -12.42 -11.70 30.26
N SER A 355 -11.37 -10.92 30.46
CA SER A 355 -11.41 -9.47 30.19
C SER A 355 -11.22 -9.31 28.69
N GLN A 356 -12.18 -8.73 27.98
CA GLN A 356 -12.12 -8.51 26.50
C GLN A 356 -10.86 -7.70 26.06
N GLU A 357 -10.05 -7.28 26.99
CA GLU A 357 -8.90 -6.40 26.87
C GLU A 357 -7.56 -7.15 26.89
N GLN A 358 -7.57 -8.48 27.20
CA GLN A 358 -6.39 -9.33 27.18
C GLN A 358 -6.35 -10.17 25.92
N LEU A 359 -5.26 -10.06 25.16
CA LEU A 359 -5.12 -10.73 23.86
C LEU A 359 -3.74 -11.38 23.75
N LEU A 360 -3.73 -12.68 23.49
CA LEU A 360 -2.54 -13.45 23.12
C LEU A 360 -2.62 -13.77 21.62
N LYS A 361 -1.55 -13.48 20.90
CA LYS A 361 -1.36 -13.87 19.50
C LYS A 361 -0.09 -14.69 19.35
N ALA A 362 -0.17 -15.78 18.62
CA ALA A 362 0.99 -16.54 18.18
C ALA A 362 0.92 -16.72 16.65
N TYR A 363 2.05 -16.62 16.01
CA TYR A 363 2.16 -16.67 14.57
C TYR A 363 3.39 -17.44 14.13
N VAL A 364 3.20 -18.32 13.15
CA VAL A 364 4.27 -19.04 12.46
C VAL A 364 4.02 -18.93 10.97
N SER A 365 5.00 -18.55 10.19
CA SER A 365 4.95 -18.61 8.74
C SER A 365 6.23 -19.18 8.15
N PHE A 366 6.06 -19.81 7.02
CA PHE A 366 7.12 -20.23 6.12
C PHE A 366 6.80 -19.75 4.72
N SER A 367 7.76 -19.12 4.09
CA SER A 367 7.70 -18.63 2.72
C SER A 367 8.84 -19.24 1.93
N HIS A 368 8.52 -19.80 0.78
CA HIS A 368 9.48 -20.39 -0.16
C HIS A 368 9.27 -19.77 -1.54
N GLU A 369 10.34 -19.26 -2.13
CA GLU A 369 10.34 -18.63 -3.45
C GLU A 369 11.50 -19.20 -4.26
N ILE A 370 11.22 -19.59 -5.48
CA ILE A 370 12.22 -19.98 -6.48
C ILE A 370 11.93 -19.17 -7.73
N ASP A 371 12.98 -18.58 -8.29
CA ASP A 371 12.91 -17.87 -9.55
C ASP A 371 14.02 -18.38 -10.46
N ASP A 372 13.66 -18.70 -11.69
CA ASP A 372 14.53 -19.15 -12.75
C ASP A 372 14.57 -18.09 -13.85
N VAL A 373 15.73 -17.43 -13.99
CA VAL A 373 15.91 -16.31 -14.90
C VAL A 373 16.91 -16.72 -16.00
N HIS A 374 16.41 -16.75 -17.23
CA HIS A 374 17.21 -17.01 -18.42
C HIS A 374 17.29 -15.74 -19.26
N GLU A 375 18.47 -15.18 -19.41
CA GLU A 375 18.72 -14.04 -20.27
C GLU A 375 19.61 -14.47 -21.45
N HIS A 376 19.11 -14.20 -22.64
CA HIS A 376 19.82 -14.39 -23.89
C HIS A 376 19.93 -13.07 -24.62
N GLY A 377 21.15 -12.68 -24.99
CA GLY A 377 21.41 -11.43 -25.70
C GLY A 377 22.37 -11.61 -26.87
N GLY A 378 22.07 -10.96 -27.97
CA GLY A 378 22.94 -10.93 -29.16
C GLY A 378 23.11 -9.52 -29.70
N SER A 379 24.23 -9.27 -30.42
CA SER A 379 24.48 -7.98 -31.05
C SER A 379 24.78 -8.15 -32.54
N GLU A 380 24.14 -7.31 -33.38
CA GLU A 380 24.47 -7.19 -34.78
C GLU A 380 25.09 -5.82 -35.08
N THR A 381 26.20 -5.80 -35.78
CA THR A 381 26.81 -4.56 -36.29
C THR A 381 26.83 -4.57 -37.80
N GLU A 382 26.66 -3.39 -38.46
CA GLU A 382 26.61 -3.25 -39.92
C GLU A 382 27.85 -3.75 -40.66
N HIS A 383 28.96 -3.97 -39.97
CA HIS A 383 30.26 -4.35 -40.55
C HIS A 383 30.93 -5.61 -39.98
N HIS A 384 30.46 -6.15 -38.87
CA HIS A 384 30.99 -7.41 -38.30
C HIS A 384 29.88 -8.06 -37.46
N SER A 385 29.49 -9.27 -37.78
CA SER A 385 28.76 -10.14 -36.85
C SER A 385 29.70 -10.51 -35.71
N VAL A 386 29.78 -9.66 -34.68
CA VAL A 386 30.34 -10.08 -33.41
C VAL A 386 29.23 -10.76 -32.67
N ASP A 387 29.03 -12.06 -32.90
CA ASP A 387 28.19 -12.90 -32.06
C ASP A 387 28.77 -12.91 -30.65
N ARG A 388 28.46 -11.88 -29.87
CA ARG A 388 28.55 -11.95 -28.42
C ARG A 388 27.20 -12.47 -27.94
N GLU A 389 27.00 -13.75 -28.04
CA GLU A 389 25.93 -14.44 -27.33
C GLU A 389 26.31 -14.37 -25.84
N ASN A 390 25.59 -13.53 -25.11
CA ASN A 390 25.65 -13.54 -23.65
C ASN A 390 24.49 -14.40 -23.16
N GLU A 391 24.78 -15.58 -22.70
CA GLU A 391 23.80 -16.44 -22.03
C GLU A 391 24.06 -16.38 -20.54
N THR A 392 23.04 -16.00 -19.79
CA THR A 392 23.07 -15.95 -18.33
C THR A 392 21.86 -16.68 -17.78
N ASN A 393 22.12 -17.71 -16.98
CA ASN A 393 21.08 -18.46 -16.30
C ASN A 393 21.26 -18.27 -14.80
N ALA A 394 20.24 -17.83 -14.10
CA ALA A 394 20.27 -17.62 -12.66
C ALA A 394 19.08 -18.29 -11.99
N MET A 395 19.34 -19.24 -11.10
CA MET A 395 18.33 -19.79 -10.19
C MET A 395 18.48 -19.09 -8.85
N GLU A 396 17.39 -18.44 -8.41
CA GLU A 396 17.36 -17.73 -7.15
C GLU A 396 16.37 -18.42 -6.20
N HIS A 397 16.79 -18.69 -4.96
CA HIS A 397 15.89 -19.21 -3.93
C HIS A 397 15.85 -18.26 -2.72
N ASN A 398 14.72 -18.26 -2.02
CA ASN A 398 14.51 -17.42 -0.84
C ASN A 398 13.55 -18.12 0.14
N ASP A 399 14.12 -18.60 1.24
CA ASP A 399 13.39 -19.24 2.34
C ASP A 399 13.31 -18.30 3.53
N ASN A 400 12.11 -18.13 4.08
CA ASN A 400 11.89 -17.20 5.17
C ASN A 400 10.94 -17.80 6.23
N TRP A 401 11.47 -18.05 7.43
CA TRP A 401 10.68 -18.42 8.59
C TRP A 401 10.42 -17.21 9.48
N THR A 402 9.19 -17.04 9.92
CA THR A 402 8.84 -16.04 10.94
C THR A 402 8.04 -16.70 12.06
N LEU A 403 8.49 -16.52 13.28
CA LEU A 403 7.80 -16.94 14.51
C LEU A 403 7.58 -15.70 15.37
N SER A 404 6.38 -15.48 15.87
CA SER A 404 6.13 -14.43 16.87
C SER A 404 5.11 -14.86 17.92
N ILE A 405 5.24 -14.25 19.07
CA ILE A 405 4.29 -14.33 20.18
C ILE A 405 4.12 -12.93 20.74
N ASP A 406 2.87 -12.49 20.84
CA ASP A 406 2.51 -11.13 21.26
C ASP A 406 1.42 -11.23 22.33
N TYR A 407 1.60 -10.53 23.45
CA TYR A 407 0.61 -10.41 24.52
C TYR A 407 0.30 -8.95 24.75
N GLU A 408 -0.99 -8.62 24.79
CA GLU A 408 -1.52 -7.28 25.01
C GLU A 408 -2.50 -7.33 26.18
N ASP A 409 -2.40 -6.39 27.12
CA ASP A 409 -3.25 -6.29 28.30
C ASP A 409 -3.54 -4.81 28.65
N GLU A 410 -4.80 -4.48 28.82
CA GLU A 410 -5.23 -3.20 29.39
C GLU A 410 -5.43 -3.39 30.92
N PHE A 411 -4.35 -3.21 31.69
CA PHE A 411 -4.37 -3.35 33.15
C PHE A 411 -5.33 -2.40 33.84
N ARG A 412 -5.61 -1.24 33.23
CA ARG A 412 -6.55 -0.22 33.69
C ARG A 412 -7.07 0.53 32.46
N ASP A 413 -8.21 1.19 32.59
CA ASP A 413 -8.80 2.02 31.51
C ASP A 413 -7.82 3.01 30.87
N ASN A 414 -6.73 3.35 31.56
CA ASN A 414 -5.72 4.31 31.11
C ASN A 414 -4.31 3.73 30.94
N LEU A 415 -4.09 2.42 31.12
CA LEU A 415 -2.78 1.78 31.04
C LEU A 415 -2.86 0.45 30.29
N ALA A 416 -2.25 0.38 29.10
CA ALA A 416 -2.08 -0.85 28.36
C ALA A 416 -0.60 -1.18 28.15
N ILE A 417 -0.29 -2.47 28.18
CA ILE A 417 1.05 -3.00 27.94
C ILE A 417 0.99 -4.04 26.83
N GLU A 418 1.90 -3.91 25.87
CA GLU A 418 2.13 -4.90 24.81
C GLU A 418 3.56 -5.44 24.97
N VAL A 419 3.71 -6.75 25.03
CA VAL A 419 5.02 -7.44 25.09
C VAL A 419 5.05 -8.54 24.05
N GLY A 420 6.18 -8.71 23.40
CA GLY A 420 6.31 -9.78 22.41
C GLY A 420 7.74 -10.14 22.08
N ALA A 421 7.87 -11.29 21.45
CA ALA A 421 9.11 -11.79 20.89
C ALA A 421 8.88 -12.26 19.45
N LYS A 422 9.89 -12.08 18.62
CA LYS A 422 9.86 -12.46 17.20
C LYS A 422 11.21 -13.00 16.77
N THR A 423 11.18 -14.08 15.98
CA THR A 423 12.36 -14.62 15.29
C THR A 423 12.06 -14.62 13.78
N THR A 424 13.01 -14.17 12.99
CA THR A 424 12.96 -14.24 11.53
C THR A 424 14.26 -14.89 11.06
N LEU A 425 14.15 -16.00 10.34
CA LEU A 425 15.27 -16.72 9.76
C LEU A 425 15.14 -16.64 8.26
N ARG A 426 16.14 -16.11 7.58
CA ARG A 426 16.17 -15.90 6.14
C ARG A 426 17.35 -16.63 5.55
N ASP A 427 17.09 -17.36 4.50
CA ASP A 427 18.08 -18.03 3.68
C ASP A 427 17.78 -17.68 2.22
N PHE A 428 18.69 -17.01 1.57
CA PHE A 428 18.56 -16.75 0.15
C PHE A 428 19.88 -16.99 -0.60
N GLY A 429 19.74 -17.64 -1.73
CA GLY A 429 20.85 -17.96 -2.59
C GLY A 429 20.62 -17.65 -4.05
N THR A 430 21.70 -17.69 -4.79
CA THR A 430 21.69 -17.52 -6.25
C THR A 430 22.75 -18.47 -6.83
N ASP A 431 22.29 -19.41 -7.64
CA ASP A 431 23.12 -20.20 -8.53
C ASP A 431 23.15 -19.50 -9.88
N LEU A 432 24.30 -19.02 -10.29
CA LEU A 432 24.50 -18.27 -11.52
C LEU A 432 25.38 -19.05 -12.47
N ASN A 433 24.86 -19.39 -13.65
CA ASN A 433 25.69 -19.84 -14.78
C ASN A 433 25.93 -18.65 -15.70
N TYR A 434 27.16 -18.21 -15.78
CA TYR A 434 27.61 -17.13 -16.64
C TYR A 434 28.66 -17.65 -17.64
N LEU A 435 28.32 -17.67 -18.92
CA LEU A 435 29.15 -18.18 -20.00
C LEU A 435 29.67 -19.62 -19.75
N GLY A 436 28.83 -20.48 -19.16
CA GLY A 436 29.17 -21.87 -18.88
C GLY A 436 29.99 -22.10 -17.60
N GLN A 437 30.21 -21.06 -16.80
CA GLN A 437 30.84 -21.15 -15.48
C GLN A 437 29.77 -20.98 -14.36
N GLU A 438 29.85 -21.84 -13.35
CA GLU A 438 28.89 -21.86 -12.24
C GLU A 438 29.44 -21.08 -11.05
N TYR A 439 28.61 -20.15 -10.53
CA TYR A 439 28.88 -19.35 -9.36
C TYR A 439 27.72 -19.47 -8.38
N GLU A 440 28.01 -19.48 -7.10
CA GLU A 440 27.06 -19.63 -6.01
C GLU A 440 27.20 -18.47 -5.02
N ASN A 441 26.08 -17.95 -4.52
CA ASN A 441 26.06 -16.93 -3.50
C ASN A 441 24.95 -17.25 -2.49
N ASP A 442 25.33 -17.70 -1.30
CA ASP A 442 24.43 -17.98 -0.18
C ASP A 442 24.51 -16.87 0.86
N TYR A 443 23.35 -16.42 1.33
CA TYR A 443 23.24 -15.43 2.37
C TYR A 443 22.20 -15.83 3.40
N ASN A 444 22.63 -15.92 4.65
CA ASN A 444 21.80 -16.22 5.81
C ASN A 444 21.68 -15.00 6.72
N GLU A 445 20.43 -14.67 7.16
CA GLU A 445 20.16 -13.60 8.11
C GLU A 445 19.18 -14.07 9.18
N ASP A 446 19.66 -14.21 10.40
CA ASP A 446 18.87 -14.58 11.57
C ASP A 446 18.64 -13.36 12.46
N ILE A 447 17.37 -13.01 12.72
CA ILE A 447 16.96 -11.87 13.53
C ILE A 447 16.17 -12.36 14.73
N TYR A 448 16.69 -12.11 15.93
CA TYR A 448 16.02 -12.38 17.20
C TYR A 448 15.62 -11.06 17.86
N ALA A 449 14.34 -10.90 18.17
CA ALA A 449 13.80 -9.65 18.67
C ALA A 449 12.89 -9.85 19.88
N ALA A 450 12.96 -8.92 20.82
CA ALA A 450 11.99 -8.78 21.90
C ALA A 450 11.60 -7.32 22.06
N TYR A 451 10.33 -7.05 22.39
CA TYR A 451 9.84 -5.69 22.55
C TYR A 451 8.87 -5.53 23.73
N LEU A 452 8.82 -4.31 24.23
CA LEU A 452 7.85 -3.85 25.21
C LEU A 452 7.31 -2.50 24.75
N VAL A 453 5.99 -2.35 24.76
CA VAL A 453 5.29 -1.10 24.48
C VAL A 453 4.31 -0.83 25.60
N THR A 454 4.30 0.39 26.10
CA THR A 454 3.37 0.84 27.14
C THR A 454 2.60 2.04 26.62
N ARG A 455 1.27 2.01 26.74
CA ARG A 455 0.39 3.14 26.52
C ARG A 455 -0.14 3.63 27.86
N TYR A 456 -0.08 4.94 28.07
CA TYR A 456 -0.61 5.58 29.26
C TYR A 456 -1.41 6.83 28.89
N ASP A 457 -2.71 6.82 29.13
CA ASP A 457 -3.58 7.97 28.97
C ASP A 457 -3.52 8.81 30.25
N ILE A 458 -2.68 9.85 30.24
CA ILE A 458 -2.41 10.72 31.42
C ILE A 458 -3.68 11.49 31.79
N THR A 459 -4.42 11.95 30.77
CA THR A 459 -5.75 12.57 30.90
C THR A 459 -6.59 12.18 29.67
N ASP A 460 -7.88 12.48 29.68
CA ASP A 460 -8.77 12.28 28.52
C ASP A 460 -8.28 12.96 27.23
N ARG A 461 -7.39 13.96 27.37
CA ARG A 461 -6.83 14.74 26.26
C ARG A 461 -5.39 14.41 25.94
N PHE A 462 -4.64 13.80 26.84
CA PHE A 462 -3.21 13.61 26.70
C PHE A 462 -2.82 12.14 26.89
N GLY A 463 -2.39 11.50 25.80
CA GLY A 463 -1.92 10.12 25.77
C GLY A 463 -0.43 10.02 25.45
N LEU A 464 0.24 9.07 26.07
CA LEU A 464 1.65 8.72 25.87
C LEU A 464 1.75 7.25 25.48
N LYS A 465 2.52 6.95 24.42
CA LYS A 465 2.90 5.56 24.07
C LYS A 465 4.42 5.50 23.96
N VAL A 466 5.06 4.64 24.72
CA VAL A 466 6.52 4.45 24.73
C VAL A 466 6.82 2.98 24.48
N GLY A 467 7.82 2.72 23.66
CA GLY A 467 8.23 1.36 23.37
C GLY A 467 9.73 1.23 23.20
N VAL A 468 10.22 0.04 23.44
CA VAL A 468 11.60 -0.37 23.18
C VAL A 468 11.61 -1.75 22.55
N ARG A 469 12.45 -1.92 21.53
CA ARG A 469 12.71 -3.20 20.89
C ARG A 469 14.22 -3.45 20.91
N LEU A 470 14.60 -4.67 21.23
CA LEU A 470 15.97 -5.16 21.19
C LEU A 470 16.07 -6.16 20.06
N GLU A 471 17.11 -6.07 19.25
CA GLU A 471 17.40 -7.06 18.21
C GLU A 471 18.84 -7.53 18.29
N GLN A 472 19.02 -8.85 18.14
CA GLN A 472 20.25 -9.52 17.81
C GLN A 472 20.15 -10.01 16.38
N VAL A 473 21.14 -9.71 15.55
CA VAL A 473 21.18 -10.10 14.13
C VAL A 473 22.47 -10.84 13.87
N GLU A 474 22.36 -11.97 13.21
CA GLU A 474 23.48 -12.79 12.75
C GLU A 474 23.36 -12.88 11.23
N THR A 475 24.44 -12.52 10.52
CA THR A 475 24.48 -12.56 9.06
C THR A 475 25.71 -13.32 8.59
N LYS A 476 25.56 -14.13 7.57
CA LYS A 476 26.64 -14.86 6.91
C LYS A 476 26.43 -14.81 5.39
N ALA A 477 27.49 -14.55 4.64
CA ALA A 477 27.49 -14.71 3.20
C ALA A 477 28.64 -15.63 2.79
N ALA A 478 28.38 -16.56 1.89
CA ALA A 478 29.36 -17.46 1.31
C ALA A 478 29.28 -17.40 -0.21
N LEU A 479 30.43 -17.32 -0.86
CA LEU A 479 30.53 -17.31 -2.31
C LEU A 479 31.26 -18.55 -2.78
N GLY A 480 30.78 -19.21 -3.82
CA GLY A 480 31.39 -20.34 -4.51
C GLY A 480 31.58 -20.03 -5.98
N GLY A 481 32.51 -20.75 -6.61
CA GLY A 481 32.83 -20.61 -8.03
C GLY A 481 33.73 -21.71 -8.56
N PRO A 482 34.11 -21.65 -9.85
CA PRO A 482 34.93 -22.66 -10.50
C PRO A 482 36.32 -22.70 -9.89
N THR A 483 36.92 -23.87 -9.89
CA THR A 483 38.29 -24.08 -9.42
C THR A 483 39.37 -23.67 -10.44
N GLU A 484 39.02 -23.55 -11.71
CA GLU A 484 39.85 -23.04 -12.78
C GLU A 484 39.32 -21.69 -13.25
N HIS A 485 40.12 -20.64 -13.11
CA HIS A 485 39.73 -19.27 -13.41
C HIS A 485 39.87 -18.97 -14.92
N ASP A 486 38.81 -18.52 -15.54
CA ASP A 486 38.87 -17.95 -16.87
C ASP A 486 39.21 -16.46 -16.79
N SER A 487 40.48 -16.16 -16.94
CA SER A 487 41.04 -14.81 -16.92
C SER A 487 40.75 -14.02 -18.22
N THR A 488 39.95 -14.54 -19.14
CA THR A 488 39.65 -13.89 -20.44
C THR A 488 38.49 -12.87 -20.36
N ASN A 489 37.75 -12.83 -19.27
CA ASN A 489 36.59 -11.94 -19.08
C ASN A 489 36.71 -11.10 -17.78
N ILE A 490 36.41 -9.79 -17.86
CA ILE A 490 36.49 -8.89 -16.71
C ILE A 490 35.48 -9.27 -15.62
N ILE A 491 34.31 -9.78 -15.98
CA ILE A 491 33.24 -10.15 -15.02
C ILE A 491 33.68 -11.36 -14.22
N THR A 492 34.22 -12.40 -14.88
CA THR A 492 34.71 -13.59 -14.18
C THR A 492 35.88 -13.26 -13.24
N LYS A 493 36.77 -12.35 -13.66
CA LYS A 493 37.86 -11.87 -12.78
C LYS A 493 37.35 -11.20 -11.51
N ILE A 494 36.29 -10.34 -11.61
CA ILE A 494 35.70 -9.69 -10.44
C ILE A 494 35.00 -10.71 -9.52
N PHE A 495 34.42 -11.77 -10.10
CA PHE A 495 33.83 -12.88 -9.32
C PHE A 495 34.92 -13.61 -8.53
N ASP A 496 36.03 -13.94 -9.16
CA ASP A 496 37.15 -14.65 -8.52
C ASP A 496 37.74 -13.83 -7.37
N ASP A 497 37.96 -12.52 -7.60
CA ASP A 497 38.45 -11.59 -6.56
C ASP A 497 37.51 -11.51 -5.35
N ALA A 498 36.17 -11.63 -5.58
CA ALA A 498 35.19 -11.66 -4.51
C ALA A 498 35.15 -13.01 -3.75
N ILE A 499 35.31 -14.14 -4.46
CA ILE A 499 35.31 -15.47 -3.86
C ILE A 499 36.54 -15.65 -2.93
N GLU A 500 37.71 -15.11 -3.28
CA GLU A 500 38.92 -15.15 -2.43
C GLU A 500 38.70 -14.46 -1.08
N GLN A 501 37.75 -13.52 -0.97
CA GLN A 501 37.45 -12.78 0.26
C GLN A 501 36.33 -13.44 1.09
N SER A 502 35.65 -14.47 0.57
CA SER A 502 34.59 -15.22 1.26
C SER A 502 35.16 -16.13 2.37
N PRO A 503 34.38 -16.43 3.47
CA PRO A 503 33.06 -15.95 3.80
C PRO A 503 33.03 -14.57 4.48
N PHE A 504 31.86 -13.92 4.49
CA PHE A 504 31.62 -12.63 5.14
C PHE A 504 30.66 -12.78 6.31
N ASP A 505 31.02 -12.25 7.49
CA ASP A 505 30.20 -12.27 8.71
C ASP A 505 30.02 -10.83 9.24
N ASN A 506 28.79 -10.44 9.57
CA ASN A 506 28.50 -9.11 10.12
C ASN A 506 27.41 -9.15 11.21
N PRO A 507 27.66 -9.80 12.39
CA PRO A 507 26.69 -9.84 13.47
C PRO A 507 26.61 -8.51 14.21
N TYR A 508 25.39 -8.11 14.64
CA TYR A 508 25.20 -6.90 15.45
C TYR A 508 23.99 -6.97 16.38
N SER A 509 24.02 -6.16 17.43
CA SER A 509 22.89 -5.97 18.36
C SER A 509 22.51 -4.50 18.39
N LYS A 510 21.19 -4.21 18.44
CA LYS A 510 20.70 -2.83 18.45
C LYS A 510 19.41 -2.66 19.25
N VAL A 511 19.27 -1.45 19.82
CA VAL A 511 18.08 -1.01 20.53
C VAL A 511 17.32 -0.02 19.66
N TYR A 512 16.00 -0.21 19.54
CA TYR A 512 15.09 0.63 18.77
C TYR A 512 14.01 1.23 19.70
N PRO A 513 14.25 2.43 20.25
CA PRO A 513 13.25 3.13 21.05
C PRO A 513 12.20 3.79 20.18
N SER A 514 10.98 3.93 20.71
CA SER A 514 9.90 4.72 20.13
C SER A 514 9.12 5.47 21.21
N ALA A 515 8.62 6.66 20.90
CA ALA A 515 7.79 7.46 21.80
C ALA A 515 6.77 8.27 21.00
N PHE A 516 5.52 8.27 21.45
CA PHE A 516 4.43 9.03 20.82
C PHE A 516 3.66 9.78 21.88
N LEU A 517 3.37 11.04 21.57
CA LEU A 517 2.52 11.92 22.38
C LEU A 517 1.31 12.29 21.55
N LEU A 518 0.12 12.10 22.11
CA LEU A 518 -1.13 12.53 21.52
C LEU A 518 -1.73 13.63 22.39
N TYR A 519 -2.13 14.73 21.77
CA TYR A 519 -2.90 15.79 22.40
C TYR A 519 -4.20 16.04 21.63
N LYS A 520 -5.35 15.76 22.25
CA LYS A 520 -6.68 16.06 21.72
C LYS A 520 -6.99 17.54 21.98
N LEU A 521 -6.88 18.36 20.93
CA LEU A 521 -7.23 19.78 20.98
C LEU A 521 -8.74 19.96 21.20
N THR A 522 -9.52 19.17 20.45
CA THR A 522 -10.99 19.01 20.56
C THR A 522 -11.34 17.55 20.30
N GLU A 523 -12.62 17.18 20.38
CA GLU A 523 -13.08 15.81 20.02
C GLU A 523 -12.73 15.40 18.58
N ASN A 524 -12.56 16.38 17.69
CA ASN A 524 -12.34 16.16 16.26
C ASN A 524 -10.94 16.60 15.79
N GLN A 525 -10.09 17.12 16.69
CA GLN A 525 -8.78 17.65 16.34
C GLN A 525 -7.71 17.11 17.27
N ASN A 526 -6.68 16.55 16.66
CA ASN A 526 -5.57 15.92 17.37
C ASN A 526 -4.24 16.51 16.87
N LEU A 527 -3.32 16.69 17.80
CA LEU A 527 -1.91 16.93 17.54
C LEU A 527 -1.10 15.76 18.08
N GLN A 528 -0.23 15.20 17.25
CA GLN A 528 0.58 14.05 17.60
C GLN A 528 2.05 14.37 17.32
N PHE A 529 2.90 14.03 18.27
CA PHE A 529 4.35 13.98 18.08
C PHE A 529 4.81 12.54 18.21
N GLY A 530 5.67 12.08 17.30
CA GLY A 530 6.25 10.74 17.29
C GLY A 530 7.75 10.79 17.10
N TYR A 531 8.46 9.91 17.82
CA TYR A 531 9.87 9.61 17.62
C TYR A 531 10.03 8.09 17.48
N SER A 532 10.83 7.64 16.52
CA SER A 532 11.30 6.25 16.45
C SER A 532 12.69 6.15 15.84
N LYS A 533 13.45 5.14 16.29
CA LYS A 533 14.69 4.71 15.66
C LYS A 533 14.38 3.55 14.70
N LYS A 534 14.91 3.62 13.48
CA LYS A 534 14.66 2.63 12.42
C LYS A 534 15.96 2.12 11.82
N VAL A 535 15.87 1.03 11.07
CA VAL A 535 16.98 0.43 10.34
C VAL A 535 16.59 0.20 8.87
N ASN A 536 17.54 0.35 7.97
CA ASN A 536 17.48 -0.17 6.62
C ASN A 536 18.66 -1.12 6.44
N ARG A 537 18.35 -2.40 6.31
CA ARG A 537 19.37 -3.43 6.09
C ARG A 537 19.76 -3.46 4.62
N PRO A 538 21.04 -3.72 4.30
CA PRO A 538 21.44 -3.94 2.93
C PRO A 538 20.60 -5.08 2.33
N ASN A 539 20.17 -4.91 1.10
CA ASN A 539 19.44 -5.95 0.38
C ASN A 539 20.41 -6.82 -0.45
N ARG A 540 19.93 -7.97 -0.90
CA ARG A 540 20.72 -8.91 -1.72
C ARG A 540 21.44 -8.23 -2.88
N ARG A 541 20.77 -7.32 -3.61
CA ARG A 541 21.37 -6.62 -4.76
C ARG A 541 22.55 -5.73 -4.37
N THR A 542 22.49 -5.10 -3.19
CA THR A 542 23.57 -4.25 -2.69
C THR A 542 24.68 -5.05 -2.02
N LEU A 543 24.42 -6.28 -1.58
CA LEU A 543 25.41 -7.18 -0.95
C LEU A 543 26.11 -8.07 -1.97
N SER A 544 25.41 -8.54 -3.03
CA SER A 544 25.99 -9.46 -4.00
C SER A 544 27.18 -8.83 -4.74
N PRO A 545 28.39 -9.35 -4.59
CA PRO A 545 29.58 -8.82 -5.26
C PRO A 545 29.65 -9.18 -6.73
N PHE A 546 28.71 -9.96 -7.24
CA PHE A 546 28.66 -10.34 -8.64
C PHE A 546 28.23 -9.15 -9.50
N PRO A 547 29.11 -8.66 -10.40
CA PRO A 547 28.82 -7.50 -11.21
C PRO A 547 27.71 -7.82 -12.19
N ARG A 548 26.83 -6.86 -12.34
CA ARG A 548 25.79 -6.87 -13.36
C ARG A 548 26.13 -5.85 -14.42
N SER A 549 26.09 -6.26 -15.68
CA SER A 549 26.20 -5.33 -16.79
C SER A 549 25.08 -4.30 -16.69
N THR A 550 25.44 -3.04 -16.75
CA THR A 550 24.46 -2.02 -17.15
C THR A 550 24.37 -2.12 -18.69
N GLN A 551 23.32 -1.63 -19.29
CA GLN A 551 23.15 -1.59 -20.75
C GLN A 551 24.32 -0.90 -21.51
N ASP A 552 25.30 -0.36 -20.82
CA ASP A 552 26.60 0.07 -21.30
C ASP A 552 27.64 -0.99 -20.90
N LEU A 553 28.16 -1.74 -21.88
CA LEU A 553 29.11 -2.85 -21.70
C LEU A 553 30.42 -2.45 -20.98
N THR A 554 30.71 -1.17 -20.89
CA THR A 554 31.88 -0.64 -20.18
C THR A 554 31.57 -0.15 -18.78
N ARG A 555 30.32 -0.31 -18.32
CA ARG A 555 29.84 0.06 -16.98
C ARG A 555 29.30 -1.15 -16.25
N LEU A 556 29.89 -1.46 -15.15
CA LEU A 556 29.53 -2.57 -14.29
C LEU A 556 29.02 -2.02 -12.95
N ARG A 557 28.05 -2.70 -12.35
CA ARG A 557 27.59 -2.43 -11.00
C ARG A 557 27.90 -3.62 -10.14
N ASN A 558 28.58 -3.38 -9.03
CA ASN A 558 29.00 -4.39 -8.08
C ASN A 558 28.44 -4.11 -6.69
N GLY A 559 27.84 -5.10 -6.03
CA GLY A 559 27.45 -4.99 -4.63
C GLY A 559 28.68 -5.06 -3.71
N ASN A 560 28.45 -4.82 -2.42
CA ASN A 560 29.48 -4.82 -1.40
C ASN A 560 29.00 -5.63 -0.19
N PRO A 561 29.57 -6.81 0.08
CA PRO A 561 29.17 -7.66 1.20
C PRO A 561 29.51 -7.06 2.57
N TYR A 562 30.39 -6.04 2.64
CA TYR A 562 30.78 -5.35 3.87
C TYR A 562 29.87 -4.18 4.26
N LEU A 563 28.75 -3.96 3.56
CA LEU A 563 27.82 -2.89 3.87
C LEU A 563 27.26 -3.02 5.29
N ARG A 564 27.26 -1.89 6.00
CA ARG A 564 26.61 -1.75 7.30
C ARG A 564 25.15 -1.32 7.11
N PRO A 565 24.25 -1.72 8.04
CA PRO A 565 22.88 -1.22 8.04
C PRO A 565 22.83 0.30 8.26
N GLU A 566 21.91 0.98 7.59
CA GLU A 566 21.59 2.39 7.86
C GLU A 566 20.72 2.52 9.11
N TYR A 567 20.98 3.51 9.94
CA TYR A 567 20.14 3.82 11.11
C TYR A 567 19.55 5.20 11.00
N SER A 568 18.25 5.32 11.19
CA SER A 568 17.52 6.58 11.10
C SER A 568 16.81 6.93 12.39
N ASP A 569 17.05 8.13 12.90
CA ASP A 569 16.25 8.76 13.94
C ASP A 569 15.18 9.63 13.27
N VAL A 570 13.90 9.29 13.48
CA VAL A 570 12.76 9.95 12.83
C VAL A 570 11.89 10.65 13.87
N MET A 571 11.66 11.95 13.66
CA MET A 571 10.73 12.77 14.43
C MET A 571 9.60 13.22 13.51
N GLU A 572 8.35 13.07 13.94
CA GLU A 572 7.17 13.46 13.18
C GLU A 572 6.18 14.23 14.02
N LEU A 573 5.65 15.34 13.49
CA LEU A 573 4.55 16.11 14.04
C LEU A 573 3.38 16.06 13.08
N THR A 574 2.23 15.56 13.55
CA THR A 574 1.01 15.42 12.76
C THR A 574 -0.15 16.16 13.40
N PHE A 575 -0.83 16.98 12.62
CA PHE A 575 -2.13 17.57 12.96
C PHE A 575 -3.22 16.90 12.15
N SER A 576 -4.29 16.46 12.81
CA SER A 576 -5.47 15.92 12.16
C SER A 576 -6.75 16.60 12.63
N SER A 577 -7.66 16.88 11.69
CA SER A 577 -8.98 17.43 11.97
C SER A 577 -10.02 16.67 11.16
N ASN A 578 -10.94 15.98 11.85
CA ASN A 578 -11.94 15.12 11.26
C ASN A 578 -13.35 15.65 11.54
N SER A 579 -14.02 16.16 10.53
CA SER A 579 -15.40 16.56 10.61
C SER A 579 -16.26 15.85 9.55
N ARG A 580 -17.56 15.90 9.68
CA ARG A 580 -18.47 15.25 8.74
C ARG A 580 -18.28 15.71 7.29
N LYS A 581 -17.87 16.96 7.05
CA LYS A 581 -17.70 17.54 5.72
C LYS A 581 -16.25 17.73 5.30
N LEU A 582 -15.34 17.88 6.26
CA LEU A 582 -13.94 18.22 6.00
C LEU A 582 -13.02 17.38 6.87
N ASN A 583 -12.14 16.62 6.23
CA ASN A 583 -11.02 15.96 6.90
C ASN A 583 -9.73 16.61 6.39
N LEU A 584 -8.88 17.00 7.34
CA LEU A 584 -7.58 17.62 7.08
C LEU A 584 -6.51 16.87 7.87
N ASN A 585 -5.42 16.52 7.20
CA ASN A 585 -4.22 16.01 7.85
C ASN A 585 -3.01 16.78 7.32
N LEU A 586 -2.17 17.21 8.23
CA LEU A 586 -0.89 17.86 7.95
C LEU A 586 0.19 17.17 8.78
N SER A 587 1.29 16.81 8.15
CA SER A 587 2.41 16.12 8.81
C SER A 587 3.72 16.75 8.37
N THR A 588 4.64 16.93 9.32
CA THR A 588 6.04 17.28 9.03
C THR A 588 6.94 16.29 9.75
N SER A 589 7.98 15.83 9.09
CA SER A 589 8.97 14.92 9.67
C SER A 589 10.39 15.38 9.39
N TYR A 590 11.24 15.12 10.36
CA TYR A 590 12.69 15.26 10.27
C TYR A 590 13.32 13.89 10.48
N LYS A 591 14.23 13.52 9.60
CA LYS A 591 14.96 12.24 9.65
C LYS A 591 16.46 12.50 9.54
N ASN A 592 17.23 11.88 10.45
CA ASN A 592 18.68 11.87 10.43
C ASN A 592 19.15 10.41 10.29
N THR A 593 19.85 10.10 9.21
CA THR A 593 20.28 8.73 8.85
C THR A 593 21.81 8.67 8.86
N SER A 594 22.37 7.68 9.53
CA SER A 594 23.80 7.35 9.50
C SER A 594 24.05 6.11 8.65
N ASP A 595 25.27 5.94 8.15
CA ASP A 595 25.72 4.82 7.32
C ASP A 595 24.85 4.63 6.04
N VAL A 596 24.54 5.72 5.34
CA VAL A 596 23.62 5.74 4.20
C VAL A 596 24.13 4.87 3.06
N ILE A 597 23.36 3.86 2.66
CA ILE A 597 23.71 2.96 1.56
C ILE A 597 23.38 3.63 0.24
N MET A 598 24.39 3.81 -0.60
CA MET A 598 24.21 4.39 -1.93
C MET A 598 25.25 3.88 -2.92
N TRP A 599 24.91 3.99 -4.23
CA TRP A 599 25.80 3.65 -5.34
C TRP A 599 26.57 4.90 -5.72
N TRP A 600 27.80 5.04 -5.25
CA TRP A 600 28.57 6.26 -5.44
C TRP A 600 30.07 6.03 -5.61
N ASP A 601 30.59 4.90 -5.12
CA ASP A 601 32.00 4.56 -5.23
C ASP A 601 32.30 4.12 -6.67
N ARG A 602 33.17 4.88 -7.34
CA ARG A 602 33.51 4.64 -8.72
C ARG A 602 34.97 4.24 -8.79
N ASP A 603 35.23 3.07 -9.33
CA ASP A 603 36.55 2.59 -9.67
C ASP A 603 36.65 2.33 -11.17
N TYR A 604 37.87 2.25 -11.68
CA TYR A 604 38.15 1.98 -13.06
C TYR A 604 39.11 0.80 -13.15
N VAL A 605 38.70 -0.21 -13.90
CA VAL A 605 39.52 -1.42 -14.12
C VAL A 605 39.83 -1.53 -15.59
N THR A 606 41.12 -1.65 -15.91
CA THR A 606 41.56 -1.91 -17.30
C THR A 606 41.73 -3.39 -17.50
N PHE A 607 41.06 -3.91 -18.51
CA PHE A 607 41.13 -5.29 -18.90
C PHE A 607 41.18 -5.39 -20.44
N ASP A 608 42.11 -6.12 -20.98
CA ASP A 608 42.33 -6.28 -22.42
C ASP A 608 42.27 -4.94 -23.21
N SER A 609 43.00 -3.95 -22.74
CA SER A 609 43.05 -2.59 -23.30
C SER A 609 41.75 -1.78 -23.22
N THR A 610 40.68 -2.33 -22.63
CA THR A 610 39.40 -1.62 -22.39
C THR A 610 39.35 -1.18 -20.94
N THR A 611 38.97 0.07 -20.70
CA THR A 611 38.73 0.58 -19.33
C THR A 611 37.25 0.49 -18.99
N TYR A 612 36.94 -0.22 -17.92
CA TYR A 612 35.61 -0.41 -17.38
C TYR A 612 35.40 0.51 -16.18
N GLU A 613 34.24 1.14 -16.09
CA GLU A 613 33.77 1.88 -14.91
C GLU A 613 33.01 0.89 -13.98
N LEU A 614 33.52 0.68 -12.77
CA LEU A 614 32.91 -0.16 -11.76
C LEU A 614 32.24 0.74 -10.72
N LEU A 615 30.92 0.62 -10.59
CA LEU A 615 30.11 1.37 -9.61
C LEU A 615 29.74 0.45 -8.44
N THR A 616 30.35 0.68 -7.28
CA THR A 616 30.17 -0.14 -6.08
C THR A 616 29.25 0.53 -5.05
N ALA A 617 28.46 -0.27 -4.33
CA ALA A 617 27.66 0.23 -3.22
C ALA A 617 28.51 0.52 -2.00
N GLY A 618 28.31 1.66 -1.34
CA GLY A 618 29.06 2.08 -0.15
C GLY A 618 28.16 2.71 0.90
N ASN A 619 28.71 2.92 2.12
CA ASN A 619 28.03 3.63 3.20
C ASN A 619 28.53 5.07 3.28
N ALA A 620 27.70 6.06 2.95
CA ALA A 620 27.98 7.47 3.21
C ALA A 620 27.70 7.84 4.68
N GLU A 621 28.42 8.82 5.22
CA GLU A 621 28.42 9.13 6.65
C GLU A 621 27.03 9.50 7.17
N ASN A 622 26.33 10.44 6.52
CA ASN A 622 25.10 11.00 7.05
C ASN A 622 24.16 11.56 5.97
N SER A 623 22.85 11.43 6.22
CA SER A 623 21.80 12.10 5.44
C SER A 623 20.76 12.71 6.36
N LYS A 624 20.43 13.99 6.13
CA LYS A 624 19.38 14.72 6.84
C LYS A 624 18.24 15.03 5.88
N SER A 625 17.02 14.61 6.21
CA SER A 625 15.88 14.91 5.39
C SER A 625 14.72 15.52 6.17
N THR A 626 14.03 16.46 5.55
CA THR A 626 12.81 17.07 6.05
C THR A 626 11.70 16.83 5.05
N ASN A 627 10.55 16.42 5.54
CA ASN A 627 9.36 16.15 4.74
C ASN A 627 8.17 16.92 5.31
N ILE A 628 7.33 17.46 4.42
CA ILE A 628 6.05 18.08 4.75
C ILE A 628 5.00 17.44 3.84
N SER A 629 3.93 16.91 4.41
CA SER A 629 2.84 16.31 3.65
C SER A 629 1.48 16.71 4.21
N GLY A 630 0.46 16.71 3.35
CA GLY A 630 -0.89 16.99 3.78
C GLY A 630 -1.94 16.49 2.81
N ASN A 631 -3.12 16.25 3.32
CA ASN A 631 -4.30 15.95 2.50
C ASN A 631 -5.55 16.59 3.07
N ILE A 632 -6.43 16.97 2.15
CA ILE A 632 -7.74 17.54 2.42
C ILE A 632 -8.78 16.69 1.70
N MET A 633 -9.79 16.20 2.43
CA MET A 633 -10.98 15.60 1.86
C MET A 633 -12.19 16.46 2.21
N TYR A 634 -12.86 16.98 1.19
CA TYR A 634 -14.03 17.83 1.33
C TYR A 634 -15.26 17.18 0.69
N ARG A 635 -16.35 17.11 1.44
CA ARG A 635 -17.65 16.57 1.02
C ARG A 635 -18.69 17.68 1.08
N PRO A 636 -18.82 18.50 0.01
CA PRO A 636 -19.79 19.58 -0.01
C PRO A 636 -21.23 19.08 0.12
N MET A 637 -21.51 17.92 -0.46
CA MET A 637 -22.82 17.26 -0.49
C MET A 637 -22.64 15.73 -0.53
N PRO A 638 -23.67 14.94 -0.23
CA PRO A 638 -23.59 13.47 -0.28
C PRO A 638 -23.23 12.89 -1.66
N LEU A 639 -23.49 13.68 -2.71
CA LEU A 639 -23.24 13.28 -4.11
C LEU A 639 -21.82 13.54 -4.59
N ALA A 640 -21.04 14.34 -3.88
CA ALA A 640 -19.71 14.77 -4.33
C ALA A 640 -18.68 14.68 -3.20
N SER A 641 -17.48 14.17 -3.55
CA SER A 641 -16.31 14.25 -2.70
C SER A 641 -15.10 14.71 -3.50
N ILE A 642 -14.32 15.59 -2.91
CA ILE A 642 -13.08 16.15 -3.45
C ILE A 642 -11.97 15.78 -2.45
N MET A 643 -10.89 15.19 -2.96
CA MET A 643 -9.69 14.91 -2.21
C MET A 643 -8.50 15.56 -2.91
N ILE A 644 -7.68 16.26 -2.16
CA ILE A 644 -6.44 16.87 -2.65
C ILE A 644 -5.33 16.51 -1.66
N TRP A 645 -4.16 16.15 -2.18
CA TRP A 645 -2.99 15.85 -1.35
C TRP A 645 -1.73 16.39 -1.99
N GLY A 646 -0.72 16.60 -1.15
CA GLY A 646 0.60 16.98 -1.61
C GLY A 646 1.65 16.69 -0.56
N TYR A 647 2.89 16.61 -1.00
CA TYR A 647 4.05 16.48 -0.15
C TYR A 647 5.25 17.20 -0.79
N GLY A 648 6.18 17.62 0.06
CA GLY A 648 7.46 18.17 -0.34
C GLY A 648 8.56 17.65 0.57
N TRP A 649 9.74 17.44 0.03
CA TRP A 649 10.89 16.96 0.77
C TRP A 649 12.17 17.65 0.34
N ASN A 650 13.11 17.73 1.27
CA ASN A 650 14.48 18.16 1.07
C ASN A 650 15.41 17.20 1.81
N SER A 651 16.47 16.73 1.15
CA SER A 651 17.44 15.80 1.73
C SER A 651 18.85 16.28 1.39
N GLU A 652 19.70 16.28 2.39
CA GLU A 652 21.12 16.61 2.29
C GLU A 652 21.92 15.40 2.75
N THR A 653 22.74 14.83 1.84
CA THR A 653 23.60 13.69 2.12
C THR A 653 25.04 14.12 2.03
N SER A 654 25.83 13.84 3.05
CA SER A 654 27.24 14.19 3.12
C SER A 654 28.10 13.00 3.52
N ASP A 655 29.26 12.91 2.91
CA ASP A 655 30.34 12.06 3.31
C ASP A 655 31.61 12.92 3.40
N LYS A 656 32.24 12.92 4.57
CA LYS A 656 33.49 13.64 4.84
C LYS A 656 34.72 12.73 4.80
N GLY A 657 34.48 11.47 4.41
CA GLY A 657 35.52 10.45 4.27
C GLY A 657 36.36 10.62 3.01
N GLU A 658 36.69 9.53 2.37
CA GLU A 658 37.58 9.50 1.21
C GLU A 658 37.03 10.20 -0.03
N SER A 659 35.70 10.42 -0.14
CA SER A 659 35.04 10.94 -1.34
C SER A 659 34.67 12.43 -1.32
N ASP A 660 34.70 13.08 -0.15
CA ASP A 660 34.21 14.46 0.07
C ASP A 660 32.88 14.79 -0.66
N PHE A 661 31.95 13.83 -0.59
CA PHE A 661 30.66 13.90 -1.28
C PHE A 661 29.66 14.79 -0.52
N ASN A 662 29.03 15.72 -1.22
CA ASN A 662 27.94 16.52 -0.69
C ASN A 662 26.81 16.66 -1.70
N GLY A 663 25.68 16.00 -1.43
CA GLY A 663 24.52 15.93 -2.31
C GLY A 663 23.28 16.57 -1.71
N ASN A 664 22.56 17.35 -2.51
CA ASN A 664 21.27 17.92 -2.12
C ASN A 664 20.19 17.50 -3.11
N SER A 665 19.11 16.93 -2.58
CA SER A 665 17.95 16.49 -3.34
C SER A 665 16.67 17.10 -2.75
N ARG A 666 15.76 17.57 -3.61
CA ARG A 666 14.48 18.13 -3.19
C ARG A 666 13.41 17.92 -4.24
N GLY A 667 12.17 17.78 -3.81
CA GLY A 667 11.04 17.57 -4.73
C GLY A 667 9.71 17.86 -4.08
N VAL A 668 8.68 17.91 -4.94
CA VAL A 668 7.28 18.03 -4.54
C VAL A 668 6.43 17.04 -5.34
N GLY A 669 5.43 16.46 -4.68
CA GLY A 669 4.42 15.63 -5.32
C GLY A 669 3.03 16.12 -4.92
N PHE A 670 2.04 15.91 -5.78
CA PHE A 670 0.67 16.33 -5.54
C PHE A 670 -0.32 15.48 -6.32
N GLY A 671 -1.57 15.49 -5.88
CA GLY A 671 -2.64 14.81 -6.57
C GLY A 671 -4.00 15.22 -6.07
N GLY A 672 -5.03 14.72 -6.76
CA GLY A 672 -6.41 14.99 -6.40
C GLY A 672 -7.37 13.96 -6.99
N ARG A 673 -8.55 13.89 -6.40
CA ARG A 673 -9.66 13.04 -6.84
C ARG A 673 -10.97 13.78 -6.67
N LEU A 674 -11.78 13.77 -7.72
CA LEU A 674 -13.17 14.17 -7.72
C LEU A 674 -14.04 12.93 -7.94
N THR A 675 -14.94 12.65 -7.01
CA THR A 675 -15.94 11.58 -7.18
C THR A 675 -17.32 12.19 -7.18
N LEU A 676 -18.13 11.88 -8.19
CA LEU A 676 -19.51 12.25 -8.31
C LEU A 676 -20.39 11.01 -8.32
N ASN A 677 -21.29 10.94 -7.36
CA ASN A 677 -22.24 9.84 -7.18
C ASN A 677 -23.62 10.31 -7.64
N ILE A 678 -24.03 9.96 -8.85
CA ILE A 678 -25.32 10.33 -9.40
C ILE A 678 -26.28 9.16 -9.15
N PRO A 679 -27.19 9.24 -8.18
CA PRO A 679 -28.04 8.13 -7.79
C PRO A 679 -28.76 7.52 -8.97
N THR A 680 -28.87 6.19 -9.03
CA THR A 680 -29.51 5.39 -10.09
C THR A 680 -28.88 5.50 -11.47
N VAL A 681 -28.03 6.48 -11.74
CA VAL A 681 -27.41 6.70 -13.06
C VAL A 681 -26.02 6.08 -13.13
N ALA A 682 -25.06 6.68 -12.45
CA ALA A 682 -23.66 6.23 -12.47
C ALA A 682 -22.82 6.93 -11.39
N ARG A 683 -21.64 6.39 -11.14
CA ARG A 683 -20.57 7.02 -10.36
C ARG A 683 -19.44 7.40 -11.31
N LEU A 684 -19.04 8.65 -11.28
CA LEU A 684 -17.94 9.21 -12.07
C LEU A 684 -16.77 9.51 -11.12
N GLU A 685 -15.56 9.16 -11.52
CA GLU A 685 -14.33 9.50 -10.83
C GLU A 685 -13.31 10.08 -11.81
N LEU A 686 -12.80 11.26 -11.48
CA LEU A 686 -11.65 11.89 -12.11
C LEU A 686 -10.54 11.95 -11.06
N SER A 687 -9.38 11.38 -11.36
CA SER A 687 -8.24 11.39 -10.47
C SER A 687 -6.97 11.78 -11.22
N GLY A 688 -6.06 12.44 -10.54
CA GLY A 688 -4.77 12.79 -11.10
C GLY A 688 -3.71 12.85 -10.01
N ASN A 689 -2.50 12.50 -10.39
CA ASN A 689 -1.32 12.62 -9.54
C ASN A 689 -0.11 12.99 -10.36
N GLY A 690 0.85 13.62 -9.74
CA GLY A 690 2.06 14.04 -10.41
C GLY A 690 3.11 14.55 -9.44
N ARG A 691 4.24 14.87 -10.01
CA ARG A 691 5.35 15.53 -9.31
C ARG A 691 5.74 16.80 -10.03
N GLY A 692 6.24 17.79 -9.29
CA GLY A 692 6.92 18.96 -9.83
C GLY A 692 8.33 18.60 -10.32
N LYS A 693 9.05 19.59 -10.82
CA LYS A 693 10.49 19.44 -11.12
C LYS A 693 11.24 19.10 -9.82
N MET A 694 11.99 18.00 -9.83
CA MET A 694 12.80 17.56 -8.71
C MET A 694 14.27 17.85 -8.99
N LYS A 695 15.01 18.30 -7.98
CA LYS A 695 16.46 18.32 -7.98
C LYS A 695 16.94 17.04 -7.30
N ILE A 696 17.83 16.30 -7.96
CA ILE A 696 18.60 15.19 -7.38
C ILE A 696 20.07 15.62 -7.30
N THR A 697 20.89 14.88 -6.59
CA THR A 697 22.30 15.20 -6.39
C THR A 697 23.04 15.42 -7.71
N THR A 698 22.77 14.62 -8.71
CA THR A 698 23.47 14.60 -10.00
C THR A 698 22.71 15.32 -11.12
N GLY A 699 21.52 15.92 -10.85
CA GLY A 699 20.76 16.55 -11.92
C GLY A 699 19.34 16.93 -11.57
N THR A 700 18.45 16.83 -12.53
CA THR A 700 17.03 17.15 -12.38
C THR A 700 16.13 16.11 -13.02
N ILE A 701 14.96 15.92 -12.41
CA ILE A 701 13.86 15.12 -12.95
C ILE A 701 12.72 16.11 -13.26
N PRO A 702 12.33 16.28 -14.52
CA PRO A 702 11.24 17.17 -14.90
C PRO A 702 9.89 16.80 -14.28
N ALA A 703 8.98 17.75 -14.29
CA ALA A 703 7.61 17.56 -13.81
C ALA A 703 6.87 16.53 -14.67
N ASN A 704 6.03 15.72 -13.99
CA ASN A 704 5.17 14.75 -14.64
C ASN A 704 3.80 14.75 -13.97
N PHE A 705 2.72 14.59 -14.77
CA PHE A 705 1.35 14.59 -14.26
C PHE A 705 0.49 13.63 -15.07
N ARG A 706 -0.27 12.74 -14.41
CA ARG A 706 -1.18 11.79 -15.04
C ARG A 706 -2.60 12.02 -14.58
N VAL A 707 -3.56 11.84 -15.49
CA VAL A 707 -4.99 11.97 -15.21
C VAL A 707 -5.72 10.71 -15.65
N ASN A 708 -6.59 10.20 -14.78
CA ASN A 708 -7.38 9.00 -15.00
C ASN A 708 -8.87 9.33 -14.90
N LEU A 709 -9.68 8.66 -15.69
CA LEU A 709 -11.13 8.79 -15.70
C LEU A 709 -11.76 7.40 -15.54
N ALA A 710 -12.76 7.29 -14.67
CA ALA A 710 -13.53 6.06 -14.50
C ALA A 710 -15.02 6.36 -14.37
N LEU A 711 -15.84 5.54 -15.03
CA LEU A 711 -17.30 5.58 -14.99
C LEU A 711 -17.83 4.20 -14.59
N GLN A 712 -18.61 4.12 -13.52
CA GLN A 712 -19.21 2.88 -13.04
C GLN A 712 -20.72 2.97 -13.02
N LYS A 713 -21.38 1.91 -13.46
CA LYS A 713 -22.81 1.69 -13.27
C LYS A 713 -23.07 0.37 -12.59
N SER A 714 -23.93 0.37 -11.57
CA SER A 714 -24.36 -0.82 -10.84
C SER A 714 -25.71 -1.30 -11.34
N PHE A 715 -25.88 -2.64 -11.34
CA PHE A 715 -27.07 -3.36 -11.80
C PHE A 715 -27.42 -4.44 -10.75
N LEU A 716 -28.56 -5.10 -10.90
CA LEU A 716 -28.98 -6.24 -10.07
C LEU A 716 -28.90 -5.92 -8.57
N GLN A 717 -29.47 -4.81 -8.13
CA GLN A 717 -29.43 -4.36 -6.73
C GLN A 717 -27.98 -4.26 -6.20
N ASN A 718 -27.07 -3.66 -6.97
CA ASN A 718 -25.65 -3.51 -6.69
C ASN A 718 -24.83 -4.80 -6.67
N ARG A 719 -25.39 -5.92 -7.13
CA ARG A 719 -24.62 -7.18 -7.25
C ARG A 719 -23.67 -7.18 -8.44
N LEU A 720 -24.07 -6.59 -9.56
CA LEU A 720 -23.22 -6.46 -10.75
C LEU A 720 -22.81 -5.01 -10.92
N SER A 721 -21.53 -4.74 -11.10
CA SER A 721 -21.04 -3.43 -11.53
C SER A 721 -20.23 -3.56 -12.82
N VAL A 722 -20.40 -2.57 -13.69
CA VAL A 722 -19.64 -2.39 -14.93
C VAL A 722 -18.88 -1.08 -14.79
N THR A 723 -17.56 -1.14 -14.91
CA THR A 723 -16.69 0.04 -14.84
C THR A 723 -15.92 0.18 -16.15
N ALA A 724 -16.07 1.31 -16.80
CA ALA A 724 -15.19 1.72 -17.91
C ALA A 724 -14.15 2.69 -17.37
N LYS A 725 -12.88 2.51 -17.69
CA LYS A 725 -11.80 3.38 -17.25
C LYS A 725 -10.78 3.66 -18.34
N ILE A 726 -10.18 4.84 -18.25
CA ILE A 726 -9.05 5.28 -19.09
C ILE A 726 -7.98 5.79 -18.12
N ASN A 727 -6.82 5.14 -18.15
CA ASN A 727 -5.65 5.57 -17.41
C ASN A 727 -4.79 6.45 -18.31
N ASP A 728 -4.25 7.52 -17.72
CA ASP A 728 -3.40 8.50 -18.41
C ASP A 728 -4.02 9.07 -19.70
N ILE A 729 -5.15 9.76 -19.56
CA ILE A 729 -5.93 10.27 -20.70
C ILE A 729 -5.12 11.18 -21.65
N PHE A 730 -4.05 11.80 -21.18
CA PHE A 730 -3.17 12.69 -21.92
C PHE A 730 -1.91 12.02 -22.46
N ASP A 731 -1.70 10.72 -22.15
CA ASP A 731 -0.48 9.96 -22.50
C ASP A 731 0.81 10.65 -22.02
N SER A 732 0.76 11.20 -20.83
CA SER A 732 1.79 12.06 -20.23
C SER A 732 2.75 11.33 -19.29
N GLY A 733 2.59 10.01 -19.15
CA GLY A 733 3.32 9.15 -18.19
C GLY A 733 4.78 8.88 -18.55
N LYS A 734 5.54 9.90 -18.94
CA LYS A 734 6.96 9.80 -19.26
C LYS A 734 7.82 10.04 -18.03
N PHE A 735 8.89 9.28 -17.89
CA PHE A 735 9.93 9.50 -16.90
C PHE A 735 11.17 10.06 -17.58
N ILE A 736 11.59 11.23 -17.17
CA ILE A 736 12.73 11.92 -17.75
C ILE A 736 13.75 12.18 -16.63
N ILE A 737 15.03 11.92 -16.93
CA ILE A 737 16.17 12.27 -16.08
C ILE A 737 17.12 13.11 -16.92
N ASP A 738 17.63 14.18 -16.35
CA ASP A 738 18.64 15.05 -16.93
C ASP A 738 19.72 15.29 -15.87
N THR A 739 20.93 14.73 -16.12
CA THR A 739 22.04 14.80 -15.18
C THR A 739 23.28 15.40 -15.79
N SER A 740 24.10 16.01 -14.95
CA SER A 740 25.40 16.54 -15.31
C SER A 740 26.39 16.33 -14.15
N ASN A 741 27.45 15.58 -14.41
CA ASN A 741 28.47 15.22 -13.43
C ASN A 741 29.86 15.52 -13.96
N GLU A 742 30.73 16.10 -13.13
CA GLU A 742 32.17 16.13 -13.38
C GLU A 742 32.78 14.80 -12.94
N VAL A 743 33.54 14.19 -13.83
CA VAL A 743 34.15 12.88 -13.61
C VAL A 743 35.63 12.97 -13.99
N THR A 744 36.51 12.43 -13.14
CA THR A 744 37.93 12.23 -13.46
C THR A 744 38.22 10.75 -13.48
N ASN A 745 38.69 10.24 -14.59
CA ASN A 745 39.13 8.85 -14.72
C ASN A 745 40.41 8.64 -13.88
N SER A 746 40.33 7.73 -12.89
CA SER A 746 41.47 7.48 -11.97
C SER A 746 42.69 6.92 -12.64
N ILE A 747 42.54 6.22 -13.79
CA ILE A 747 43.62 5.60 -14.54
C ILE A 747 44.27 6.62 -15.48
N THR A 748 43.44 7.25 -16.35
CA THR A 748 43.98 8.16 -17.39
C THR A 748 44.19 9.58 -16.87
N GLN A 749 43.71 9.91 -15.69
CA GLN A 749 43.70 11.26 -15.09
C GLN A 749 42.98 12.31 -15.97
N GLU A 750 42.20 11.89 -16.95
CA GLU A 750 41.45 12.77 -17.83
C GLU A 750 40.12 13.14 -17.17
N SER A 751 39.84 14.44 -17.12
CA SER A 751 38.56 14.96 -16.55
C SER A 751 37.60 15.33 -17.66
N TYR A 752 36.34 15.03 -17.48
CA TYR A 752 35.25 15.36 -18.40
C TYR A 752 33.96 15.65 -17.68
N THR A 753 33.07 16.46 -18.29
CA THR A 753 31.71 16.58 -17.83
C THR A 753 30.83 15.58 -18.56
N GLN A 754 30.17 14.70 -17.81
CA GLN A 754 29.22 13.76 -18.35
C GLN A 754 27.81 14.32 -18.24
N TYR A 755 27.16 14.52 -19.37
CA TYR A 755 25.73 14.83 -19.45
C TYR A 755 24.98 13.57 -19.82
N MET A 756 23.83 13.32 -19.13
CA MET A 756 22.93 12.24 -19.49
C MET A 756 21.50 12.76 -19.52
N TYR A 757 20.85 12.59 -20.66
CA TYR A 757 19.41 12.72 -20.82
C TYR A 757 18.82 11.34 -21.03
N ALA A 758 17.80 10.97 -20.25
CA ALA A 758 17.08 9.74 -20.44
C ALA A 758 15.57 9.99 -20.34
N GLU A 759 14.82 9.54 -21.35
CA GLU A 759 13.37 9.54 -21.36
C GLU A 759 12.88 8.09 -21.48
N ARG A 760 11.93 7.69 -20.65
CA ARG A 760 11.31 6.36 -20.66
C ARG A 760 9.81 6.50 -20.51
N GLN A 761 9.05 5.78 -21.34
CA GLN A 761 7.62 5.58 -21.23
C GLN A 761 7.36 4.09 -21.03
N ARG A 762 6.87 3.69 -19.88
CA ARG A 762 6.61 2.28 -19.55
C ARG A 762 5.28 1.77 -20.09
N GLN A 763 4.29 2.63 -20.14
CA GLN A 763 2.94 2.27 -20.57
C GLN A 763 2.25 3.49 -21.16
N LYS A 764 1.71 3.33 -22.35
CA LYS A 764 0.92 4.33 -23.06
C LYS A 764 -0.49 4.40 -22.45
N ARG A 765 -1.28 5.40 -22.84
CA ARG A 765 -2.69 5.52 -22.48
C ARG A 765 -3.39 4.17 -22.65
N ASN A 766 -4.17 3.78 -21.63
CA ASN A 766 -4.80 2.47 -21.57
C ASN A 766 -6.28 2.59 -21.18
N ALA A 767 -7.16 2.00 -21.99
CA ALA A 767 -8.58 1.88 -21.72
C ALA A 767 -8.93 0.43 -21.38
N SER A 768 -9.85 0.25 -20.40
CA SER A 768 -10.31 -1.08 -19.99
C SER A 768 -11.75 -1.05 -19.49
N ILE A 769 -12.40 -2.23 -19.57
CA ILE A 769 -13.72 -2.50 -19.01
C ILE A 769 -13.58 -3.58 -17.93
N VAL A 770 -14.22 -3.34 -16.78
CA VAL A 770 -14.23 -4.26 -15.66
C VAL A 770 -15.66 -4.64 -15.32
N LEU A 771 -15.91 -5.94 -15.23
CA LEU A 771 -17.14 -6.53 -14.70
C LEU A 771 -16.87 -7.06 -13.31
N ASN A 772 -17.72 -6.73 -12.35
CA ASN A 772 -17.58 -7.22 -10.98
C ASN A 772 -18.95 -7.73 -10.49
N TYR A 773 -19.03 -9.00 -10.08
CA TYR A 773 -20.25 -9.65 -9.62
C TYR A 773 -20.08 -10.18 -8.20
N ASN A 774 -20.92 -9.70 -7.27
CA ASN A 774 -20.97 -10.14 -5.89
C ASN A 774 -22.17 -11.07 -5.69
N PHE A 775 -21.96 -12.24 -5.10
CA PHE A 775 -22.98 -13.23 -4.84
C PHE A 775 -23.07 -13.62 -3.36
N GLY A 776 -24.18 -14.27 -2.99
CA GLY A 776 -24.45 -14.67 -1.61
C GLY A 776 -25.02 -13.54 -0.74
N LYS A 777 -24.85 -13.65 0.56
CA LYS A 777 -25.27 -12.63 1.52
C LYS A 777 -24.40 -11.40 1.37
N GLN A 778 -25.00 -10.24 1.22
CA GLN A 778 -24.29 -8.96 1.23
C GLN A 778 -24.38 -8.36 2.63
N GLN A 779 -23.27 -7.87 3.15
CA GLN A 779 -23.24 -7.12 4.39
C GLN A 779 -24.07 -5.84 4.18
N LYS A 780 -25.23 -5.71 4.84
CA LYS A 780 -25.81 -4.42 5.09
C LYS A 780 -24.87 -3.73 6.06
N ARG A 781 -24.01 -2.84 5.56
CA ARG A 781 -23.08 -2.09 6.40
C ARG A 781 -23.85 -1.34 7.47
N LYS A 782 -23.87 -1.86 8.68
CA LYS A 782 -24.29 -1.12 9.87
C LYS A 782 -23.20 -0.12 10.17
N TRP A 783 -23.54 1.16 10.11
CA TRP A 783 -22.69 2.20 10.64
C TRP A 783 -22.76 2.13 12.16
N ASP A 784 -21.72 1.61 12.79
CA ASP A 784 -21.62 1.59 14.24
C ASP A 784 -21.14 2.96 14.71
N ARG A 785 -22.03 3.69 15.38
CA ARG A 785 -21.72 4.96 16.02
C ARG A 785 -20.78 4.82 17.21
N SER A 786 -20.59 3.62 17.76
CA SER A 786 -19.77 3.38 18.94
C SER A 786 -18.29 3.67 18.68
N ASN A 787 -17.79 3.50 17.45
CA ASN A 787 -16.43 3.86 17.06
C ASN A 787 -16.18 5.38 16.89
N PHE A 788 -17.22 6.21 16.99
CA PHE A 788 -17.13 7.67 16.88
C PHE A 788 -17.64 8.45 18.09
N SER A 789 -18.38 7.84 18.99
CA SER A 789 -18.68 8.43 20.31
C SER A 789 -17.46 8.15 21.18
N GLY A 790 -16.69 9.20 21.47
CA GLY A 790 -15.52 9.16 22.32
C GLY A 790 -15.75 8.53 23.70
N ARG A 791 -15.94 7.25 23.74
CA ARG A 791 -15.37 6.47 24.81
C ARG A 791 -13.88 6.48 24.53
N SER A 792 -13.15 6.97 25.48
CA SER A 792 -11.73 6.77 25.67
C SER A 792 -11.44 5.26 25.72
N GLY A 793 -11.67 4.60 24.63
CA GLY A 793 -11.41 3.20 24.38
C GLY A 793 -10.14 3.16 23.56
N GLY A 794 -9.17 2.62 24.10
CA GLY A 794 -7.93 2.10 23.69
C GLY A 794 -7.42 2.47 22.30
N MET A 795 -6.25 3.06 22.25
CA MET A 795 -5.33 2.90 21.12
C MET A 795 -4.98 1.41 20.97
N GLY A 796 -5.97 0.55 20.88
CA GLY A 796 -5.80 -0.87 20.62
C GLY A 796 -5.32 -1.06 19.21
N GLY A 797 -4.21 -1.76 19.04
CA GLY A 797 -3.82 -2.34 17.76
C GLY A 797 -5.00 -3.10 17.18
N GLY A 798 -5.13 -3.08 15.83
CA GLY A 798 -6.26 -3.65 15.10
C GLY A 798 -6.66 -5.05 15.53
N GLY A 799 -7.40 -5.15 16.61
CA GLY A 799 -8.24 -6.26 16.92
C GLY A 799 -9.47 -6.12 16.01
N MET A 800 -9.75 -7.13 15.24
CA MET A 800 -11.04 -7.25 14.58
C MET A 800 -12.10 -7.32 15.69
N ASP A 801 -12.83 -6.23 15.91
CA ASP A 801 -14.08 -6.32 16.63
C ASP A 801 -15.01 -7.23 15.81
N MET A 802 -15.05 -8.49 16.22
CA MET A 802 -16.11 -9.40 15.85
C MET A 802 -17.28 -9.10 16.82
N ASP A 803 -18.03 -8.05 16.55
CA ASP A 803 -19.34 -7.91 17.13
C ASP A 803 -20.34 -8.70 16.27
N TYR A 804 -21.16 -9.50 16.99
CA TYR A 804 -22.21 -10.43 16.58
C TYR A 804 -23.20 -9.90 15.54
#